data_cd22db4187c1d443dcbf62e4ec6a50a5
#
_entry.id   cd22db4187c1d443dcbf62e4ec6a50a5
#
_cell.length_a   1.000
_cell.length_b   1.000
_cell.length_c   1.000
_cell.angle_alpha   90.00
_cell.angle_beta   90.00
_cell.angle_gamma   90.00
#
_symmetry.space_group_name_H-M   'P 1'
#
loop_
_entity.id
_entity.type
_entity.pdbx_description
1 polymer ?
#
loop_
_entity_poly.entity_id
_entity_poly.type
_entity_poly.pdbx_seq_one_letter_code
_entity_poly.pdbx_strand_id
1 'polypeptide(L)'
;MDFRKHLLKILLLLFGLQLSAYAQEFSTAGFYQTDPKVREAINFNVGWRFIKQDVEGAEAIDFDDSNWKVVNLPDGMELLPLNASGGVNYQGPSWYRKHFTPNEQLKGKKVMIHFEGIMGKSKIWINGQLVRENFGSYYPIHVDLSDYLKFGEENVIAVRPDNSNDHSYPPGKPQETLDFTYFGGIYRDVWLITHNDVYVTHPLAVDKVAGGGVFVHFDDLTEESVKVFVDVDIANEGKAKDLQVHLSLKDKAGNEVAKLKEKVNISSDDSEQVKMSFTVKNPKLWSPNHPHLHQLYVTIKDKKGNVLDTFRNRVGIRTIELKGPEGLFLNGKKYPKLLGANRHQDFAHIGHALPNNLHYRDALKLRQVGMNVIRSAHYIQDPAFMDACDELGMFLVAAIPGWQYWNKKEPIFQERMLKDVRNMVRLERNRPSILLWEVVPNETHFPEEYAIKATQFTKEEYPYPGKYTVTDARTHRSKAQKYFDVLYANDQVEAHKQKSIFKREWGDFVDNWVDHNSVSRVAKQWGEAPQVKQAMHYFKEEWMEDGELQEWPSMTMIYGASESLFGATLWHSFDHQRGYHPDPFWGGIMDAYRQPKFSYYLFKSLLPTSGLEDVPHVDAEPFVYIAHLMTPFSPKDVVVFTNCDEVKLTMYGEEIGIKKSTDPNSPVPRVPVVFTDVFKKIDARNKNKKGYGKIDQKWVEGAVMKAEGIIDGEVVTEHSRWPAGRKRRLLLKVDDMGITPQADGSDITTVVAYLVDAGGAIKRLSDEYVRFTVEGEGELIGGVNNEINPQKLLWGEAVALVKSSTNPGKVKVRAEVLKDGINAPSFAEIEFNTVGPKHQLHYTELPQKEQEYIPTPLLVNESEEMKKLRVELQEVKKQLQEYKLNEVGKQQDTFIE
;
A
#
# COMPACT_ATOMS: atom_id res chain seq x y z
N MET A 1 46.90 -9.47 20.78
CA MET A 1 46.25 -10.60 20.04
C MET A 1 44.81 -10.30 19.64
N ASP A 2 44.25 -9.15 20.07
CA ASP A 2 42.89 -8.77 19.80
C ASP A 2 42.62 -7.93 18.53
N PHE A 3 43.59 -7.14 18.12
CA PHE A 3 43.45 -6.28 16.95
C PHE A 3 43.27 -7.06 15.62
N ARG A 4 43.95 -8.20 15.47
CA ARG A 4 43.83 -9.08 14.30
C ARG A 4 42.46 -9.79 14.24
N LYS A 5 41.87 -10.09 15.37
CA LYS A 5 40.53 -10.68 15.43
C LYS A 5 39.42 -9.66 15.12
N HIS A 6 39.62 -8.39 15.52
CA HIS A 6 38.71 -7.30 15.14
C HIS A 6 38.82 -6.95 13.65
N LEU A 7 40.05 -6.90 13.12
CA LEU A 7 40.28 -6.66 11.68
C LEU A 7 39.70 -7.79 10.82
N LEU A 8 39.80 -9.05 11.27
CA LEU A 8 39.25 -10.22 10.58
C LEU A 8 37.69 -10.21 10.63
N LYS A 9 37.09 -9.76 11.73
CA LYS A 9 35.63 -9.57 11.82
C LYS A 9 35.15 -8.42 10.94
N ILE A 10 35.90 -7.33 10.84
CA ILE A 10 35.58 -6.20 9.94
C ILE A 10 35.78 -6.62 8.49
N LEU A 11 36.83 -7.40 8.16
CA LEU A 11 37.00 -7.95 6.80
C LEU A 11 35.95 -9.02 6.46
N LEU A 12 35.52 -9.83 7.39
CA LEU A 12 34.41 -10.78 7.18
C LEU A 12 33.05 -10.05 7.07
N LEU A 13 32.85 -8.94 7.77
CA LEU A 13 31.71 -8.05 7.57
C LEU A 13 31.76 -7.31 6.22
N LEU A 14 32.97 -6.91 5.75
CA LEU A 14 33.11 -6.27 4.44
C LEU A 14 33.08 -7.29 3.27
N PHE A 15 33.45 -8.55 3.48
CA PHE A 15 33.30 -9.64 2.50
C PHE A 15 31.90 -10.28 2.53
N GLY A 16 31.16 -10.16 3.64
CA GLY A 16 29.76 -10.58 3.76
C GLY A 16 28.75 -9.60 3.18
N LEU A 17 29.16 -8.41 2.78
CA LEU A 17 28.32 -7.34 2.24
C LEU A 17 28.40 -7.14 0.72
N GLN A 18 28.86 -8.14 -0.03
CA GLN A 18 28.36 -8.31 -1.40
C GLN A 18 27.10 -9.20 -1.36
N LEU A 19 26.08 -8.79 -0.60
CA LEU A 19 24.72 -9.10 -0.95
C LEU A 19 24.51 -8.46 -2.32
N SER A 20 24.57 -9.27 -3.36
CA SER A 20 24.11 -8.85 -4.69
C SER A 20 22.71 -8.30 -4.46
N ALA A 21 22.54 -6.99 -4.65
CA ALA A 21 21.26 -6.34 -4.58
C ALA A 21 20.42 -6.93 -5.71
N TYR A 22 19.48 -7.84 -5.35
CA TYR A 22 18.53 -8.40 -6.31
C TYR A 22 17.28 -7.54 -6.30
N ALA A 23 16.74 -7.28 -7.48
CA ALA A 23 15.43 -6.69 -7.62
C ALA A 23 14.38 -7.58 -6.95
N GLN A 24 13.39 -6.98 -6.26
CA GLN A 24 12.23 -7.68 -5.72
C GLN A 24 11.46 -8.36 -6.86
N GLU A 25 10.92 -9.54 -6.61
CA GLU A 25 10.14 -10.28 -7.60
C GLU A 25 8.65 -10.24 -7.27
N PHE A 26 7.84 -9.81 -8.24
CA PHE A 26 6.39 -9.75 -8.15
C PHE A 26 5.74 -10.72 -9.14
N SER A 27 4.51 -11.14 -8.84
CA SER A 27 3.71 -11.93 -9.77
C SER A 27 3.23 -11.07 -10.94
N THR A 28 3.16 -11.66 -12.12
CA THR A 28 2.68 -11.04 -13.35
C THR A 28 1.51 -11.86 -13.87
N ALA A 29 0.34 -11.28 -14.03
CA ALA A 29 -0.86 -11.99 -14.44
C ALA A 29 -1.11 -13.31 -13.67
N GLY A 30 -0.77 -13.33 -12.37
CA GLY A 30 -0.97 -14.47 -11.48
C GLY A 30 0.11 -15.56 -11.55
N PHE A 31 1.24 -15.33 -12.18
CA PHE A 31 2.37 -16.25 -12.21
C PHE A 31 3.72 -15.55 -12.00
N TYR A 32 4.73 -16.32 -11.64
CA TYR A 32 6.13 -15.89 -11.61
C TYR A 32 6.88 -16.52 -12.78
N GLN A 33 7.61 -15.70 -13.54
CA GLN A 33 8.34 -16.16 -14.74
C GLN A 33 9.38 -17.23 -14.38
N THR A 34 9.51 -18.24 -15.26
CA THR A 34 10.51 -19.30 -15.14
C THR A 34 11.45 -19.34 -16.36
N ASP A 35 11.00 -19.90 -17.48
CA ASP A 35 11.75 -19.99 -18.73
C ASP A 35 11.14 -19.04 -19.77
N PRO A 36 11.78 -17.88 -20.05
CA PRO A 36 11.26 -16.88 -20.99
C PRO A 36 11.17 -17.40 -22.43
N LYS A 37 11.88 -18.48 -22.79
CA LYS A 37 11.75 -19.10 -24.11
C LYS A 37 10.40 -19.78 -24.32
N VAL A 38 9.75 -20.18 -23.23
CA VAL A 38 8.50 -20.94 -23.23
C VAL A 38 7.31 -20.03 -22.92
N ARG A 39 7.35 -19.34 -21.79
CA ARG A 39 6.39 -18.32 -21.37
C ARG A 39 7.16 -17.08 -20.89
N GLU A 40 6.91 -15.95 -21.51
CA GLU A 40 7.58 -14.70 -21.18
C GLU A 40 6.60 -13.62 -20.80
N ALA A 41 6.90 -12.88 -19.74
CA ALA A 41 6.24 -11.62 -19.39
C ALA A 41 7.23 -10.48 -19.65
N ILE A 42 6.88 -9.63 -20.59
CA ILE A 42 7.66 -8.46 -21.00
C ILE A 42 7.00 -7.24 -20.39
N ASN A 43 7.76 -6.42 -19.65
CA ASN A 43 7.27 -5.16 -19.13
C ASN A 43 6.98 -4.19 -20.28
N PHE A 44 5.74 -3.72 -20.36
CA PHE A 44 5.24 -2.89 -21.44
C PHE A 44 4.94 -1.45 -21.04
N ASN A 45 5.45 -1.03 -19.88
CA ASN A 45 5.16 0.25 -19.23
C ASN A 45 5.79 1.47 -19.92
N VAL A 46 6.96 1.30 -20.55
CA VAL A 46 7.78 2.42 -21.00
C VAL A 46 7.30 2.98 -22.35
N GLY A 47 7.27 4.30 -22.48
CA GLY A 47 7.14 4.98 -23.77
C GLY A 47 5.73 5.03 -24.35
N TRP A 48 4.72 5.27 -23.55
CA TRP A 48 3.38 5.54 -24.02
C TRP A 48 3.20 7.01 -24.42
N ARG A 49 2.51 7.28 -25.52
CA ARG A 49 2.04 8.61 -25.91
C ARG A 49 0.74 8.90 -25.19
N PHE A 50 0.63 10.02 -24.51
CA PHE A 50 -0.49 10.37 -23.63
C PHE A 50 -1.03 11.76 -23.91
N ILE A 51 -2.36 11.90 -23.91
CA ILE A 51 -3.06 13.18 -23.89
C ILE A 51 -4.27 13.15 -22.97
N LYS A 52 -4.41 14.20 -22.12
CA LYS A 52 -5.48 14.35 -21.13
C LYS A 52 -6.69 15.08 -21.72
N GLN A 53 -7.29 14.50 -22.75
CA GLN A 53 -8.54 14.98 -23.39
C GLN A 53 -9.10 13.90 -24.32
N ASP A 54 -10.36 14.06 -24.74
CA ASP A 54 -10.92 13.23 -25.80
C ASP A 54 -10.46 13.72 -27.17
N VAL A 55 -10.04 12.79 -28.02
CA VAL A 55 -9.54 13.09 -29.38
C VAL A 55 -10.22 12.13 -30.35
N GLU A 56 -10.95 12.69 -31.31
CA GLU A 56 -11.61 11.91 -32.36
C GLU A 56 -10.58 11.29 -33.31
N GLY A 57 -10.77 10.02 -33.69
CA GLY A 57 -9.91 9.28 -34.60
C GLY A 57 -8.60 8.79 -34.01
N ALA A 58 -8.35 9.01 -32.72
CA ALA A 58 -7.10 8.61 -32.03
C ALA A 58 -6.91 7.09 -31.96
N GLU A 59 -7.90 6.28 -32.29
CA GLU A 59 -7.79 4.83 -32.48
C GLU A 59 -7.11 4.41 -33.76
N ALA A 60 -7.05 5.28 -34.78
CA ALA A 60 -6.53 4.96 -36.11
C ALA A 60 -5.00 4.74 -36.09
N ILE A 61 -4.51 3.80 -36.90
CA ILE A 61 -3.09 3.45 -36.97
C ILE A 61 -2.22 4.62 -37.45
N ASP A 62 -2.75 5.41 -38.39
CA ASP A 62 -2.08 6.55 -39.05
C ASP A 62 -2.33 7.90 -38.35
N PHE A 63 -2.96 7.89 -37.16
CA PHE A 63 -3.17 9.10 -36.35
C PHE A 63 -1.83 9.67 -35.91
N ASP A 64 -1.61 10.97 -36.08
CA ASP A 64 -0.40 11.67 -35.65
C ASP A 64 -0.45 12.02 -34.15
N ASP A 65 0.25 11.24 -33.33
CA ASP A 65 0.42 11.45 -31.90
C ASP A 65 1.82 11.98 -31.53
N SER A 66 2.59 12.47 -32.51
CA SER A 66 3.97 12.91 -32.32
C SER A 66 4.12 14.03 -31.27
N ASN A 67 3.09 14.87 -31.11
CA ASN A 67 3.04 15.97 -30.16
C ASN A 67 2.51 15.57 -28.77
N TRP A 68 2.12 14.31 -28.58
CA TRP A 68 1.62 13.86 -27.28
C TRP A 68 2.77 13.69 -26.28
N LYS A 69 2.46 13.91 -25.00
CA LYS A 69 3.42 13.69 -23.93
C LYS A 69 3.84 12.22 -23.88
N VAL A 70 5.13 11.93 -23.73
CA VAL A 70 5.60 10.58 -23.46
C VAL A 70 5.55 10.33 -21.98
N VAL A 71 4.93 9.21 -21.58
CA VAL A 71 4.80 8.77 -20.18
C VAL A 71 5.23 7.32 -20.05
N ASN A 72 5.67 6.96 -18.83
CA ASN A 72 5.83 5.58 -18.43
C ASN A 72 4.75 5.24 -17.40
N LEU A 73 4.22 4.01 -17.49
CA LEU A 73 3.23 3.48 -16.57
C LEU A 73 3.92 2.93 -15.31
N PRO A 74 3.23 2.90 -14.18
CA PRO A 74 1.90 3.45 -13.88
C PRO A 74 1.82 4.96 -14.07
N ASP A 75 0.69 5.46 -14.61
CA ASP A 75 0.46 6.89 -14.83
C ASP A 75 -0.94 7.31 -14.38
N GLY A 76 -1.02 8.34 -13.55
CA GLY A 76 -2.25 8.88 -12.99
C GLY A 76 -2.82 10.09 -13.76
N MET A 77 -2.36 10.33 -14.99
CA MET A 77 -2.71 11.45 -15.88
C MET A 77 -2.17 12.81 -15.45
N GLU A 78 -2.00 13.07 -14.17
CA GLU A 78 -1.57 14.36 -13.62
C GLU A 78 -0.91 14.22 -12.26
N LEU A 79 -0.13 15.22 -11.90
CA LEU A 79 0.39 15.36 -10.54
C LEU A 79 -0.54 16.25 -9.74
N LEU A 80 -0.86 15.83 -8.52
CA LEU A 80 -1.77 16.55 -7.63
C LEU A 80 -1.02 17.19 -6.46
N PRO A 81 -1.45 18.36 -5.97
CA PRO A 81 -0.96 18.91 -4.70
C PRO A 81 -1.14 17.91 -3.54
N LEU A 82 -0.30 18.02 -2.52
CA LEU A 82 -0.33 17.12 -1.36
C LEU A 82 -1.71 17.04 -0.68
N ASN A 83 -2.43 18.15 -0.66
CA ASN A 83 -3.74 18.29 -0.04
C ASN A 83 -4.89 18.34 -1.06
N ALA A 84 -4.71 17.76 -2.25
CA ALA A 84 -5.71 17.73 -3.30
C ALA A 84 -6.86 16.78 -2.94
N SER A 85 -7.87 17.30 -2.28
CA SER A 85 -9.13 16.62 -1.99
C SER A 85 -10.31 17.43 -2.52
N GLY A 86 -11.53 16.91 -2.43
CA GLY A 86 -12.72 17.58 -2.91
C GLY A 86 -12.95 17.47 -4.42
N GLY A 87 -12.46 16.40 -5.04
CA GLY A 87 -12.69 16.13 -6.46
C GLY A 87 -11.97 17.10 -7.41
N VAL A 88 -10.79 17.59 -7.03
CA VAL A 88 -10.02 18.54 -7.84
C VAL A 88 -9.25 17.91 -8.99
N ASN A 89 -9.11 16.58 -8.99
CA ASN A 89 -8.47 15.85 -10.08
C ASN A 89 -9.32 15.83 -11.36
N TYR A 90 -8.68 15.67 -12.50
CA TYR A 90 -9.36 15.56 -13.77
C TYR A 90 -10.27 14.32 -13.81
N GLN A 91 -11.50 14.53 -14.28
CA GLN A 91 -12.47 13.47 -14.58
C GLN A 91 -12.93 13.61 -16.02
N GLY A 92 -12.70 12.58 -16.80
CA GLY A 92 -13.05 12.56 -18.21
C GLY A 92 -12.19 11.58 -19.01
N PRO A 93 -12.42 11.52 -20.32
CA PRO A 93 -11.66 10.68 -21.23
C PRO A 93 -10.23 11.19 -21.42
N SER A 94 -9.32 10.26 -21.62
CA SER A 94 -7.94 10.50 -22.02
C SER A 94 -7.50 9.43 -23.00
N TRP A 95 -6.34 9.60 -23.61
CA TRP A 95 -5.81 8.63 -24.57
C TRP A 95 -4.38 8.28 -24.25
N TYR A 96 -4.09 6.97 -24.38
CA TYR A 96 -2.74 6.39 -24.37
C TYR A 96 -2.53 5.64 -25.68
N ARG A 97 -1.39 5.85 -26.32
CA ARG A 97 -1.00 5.13 -27.54
C ARG A 97 0.42 4.61 -27.38
N LYS A 98 0.65 3.41 -27.88
CA LYS A 98 1.99 2.84 -27.89
C LYS A 98 2.28 2.21 -29.24
N HIS A 99 3.36 2.66 -29.84
CA HIS A 99 3.94 2.12 -31.05
C HIS A 99 4.94 1.03 -30.70
N PHE A 100 4.88 -0.13 -31.34
CA PHE A 100 5.79 -1.22 -31.07
C PHE A 100 5.89 -2.17 -32.26
N THR A 101 7.05 -2.84 -32.37
CA THR A 101 7.32 -3.85 -33.41
C THR A 101 7.54 -5.20 -32.75
N PRO A 102 6.54 -6.10 -32.75
CA PRO A 102 6.71 -7.44 -32.20
C PRO A 102 7.71 -8.22 -33.07
N ASN A 103 8.62 -8.94 -32.39
CA ASN A 103 9.65 -9.74 -33.06
C ASN A 103 9.00 -10.81 -33.95
N GLU A 104 9.54 -11.02 -35.14
CA GLU A 104 9.07 -12.08 -36.08
C GLU A 104 9.14 -13.50 -35.45
N GLN A 105 10.03 -13.73 -34.49
CA GLN A 105 10.14 -14.99 -33.76
C GLN A 105 8.91 -15.32 -32.92
N LEU A 106 8.05 -14.33 -32.63
CA LEU A 106 6.77 -14.52 -31.96
C LEU A 106 5.67 -15.01 -32.89
N LYS A 107 5.91 -15.05 -34.17
CA LYS A 107 4.94 -15.55 -35.16
C LYS A 107 4.64 -17.03 -34.90
N GLY A 108 3.37 -17.33 -34.65
CA GLY A 108 2.90 -18.66 -34.28
C GLY A 108 2.91 -18.94 -32.77
N LYS A 109 3.32 -17.98 -31.92
CA LYS A 109 3.02 -17.98 -30.49
C LYS A 109 1.76 -17.19 -30.22
N LYS A 110 1.16 -17.42 -29.06
CA LYS A 110 0.10 -16.54 -28.52
C LYS A 110 0.77 -15.31 -27.90
N VAL A 111 0.19 -14.15 -28.14
CA VAL A 111 0.64 -12.87 -27.64
C VAL A 111 -0.53 -12.18 -26.94
N MET A 112 -0.46 -12.09 -25.62
CA MET A 112 -1.50 -11.52 -24.80
C MET A 112 -1.05 -10.16 -24.27
N ILE A 113 -1.97 -9.18 -24.22
CA ILE A 113 -1.75 -7.98 -23.40
C ILE A 113 -2.54 -8.07 -22.10
N HIS A 114 -1.89 -7.72 -21.01
CA HIS A 114 -2.47 -7.75 -19.65
C HIS A 114 -2.28 -6.39 -19.00
N PHE A 115 -3.38 -5.67 -18.81
CA PHE A 115 -3.42 -4.45 -18.01
C PHE A 115 -3.86 -4.84 -16.60
N GLU A 116 -3.05 -4.57 -15.60
CA GLU A 116 -3.41 -4.86 -14.20
C GLU A 116 -4.50 -3.92 -13.67
N GLY A 117 -4.61 -2.71 -14.21
CA GLY A 117 -5.68 -1.77 -13.88
C GLY A 117 -5.72 -0.54 -14.78
N ILE A 118 -6.92 -0.24 -15.29
CA ILE A 118 -7.24 1.01 -16.00
C ILE A 118 -8.41 1.65 -15.26
N MET A 119 -8.28 2.92 -14.87
CA MET A 119 -9.30 3.57 -14.06
C MET A 119 -10.55 3.89 -14.90
N GLY A 120 -11.72 3.53 -14.38
CA GLY A 120 -13.02 3.81 -14.98
C GLY A 120 -13.45 2.82 -16.05
N LYS A 121 -14.15 3.31 -17.09
CA LYS A 121 -14.44 2.55 -18.30
C LYS A 121 -13.32 2.75 -19.31
N SER A 122 -13.07 1.75 -20.14
CA SER A 122 -12.00 1.85 -21.13
C SER A 122 -12.32 1.10 -22.42
N LYS A 123 -11.77 1.60 -23.52
CA LYS A 123 -11.75 0.92 -24.82
C LYS A 123 -10.31 0.71 -25.24
N ILE A 124 -10.03 -0.45 -25.84
CA ILE A 124 -8.71 -0.86 -26.29
C ILE A 124 -8.77 -1.26 -27.75
N TRP A 125 -7.91 -0.66 -28.54
CA TRP A 125 -7.76 -0.98 -29.97
C TRP A 125 -6.35 -1.48 -30.26
N ILE A 126 -6.23 -2.34 -31.24
CA ILE A 126 -4.98 -2.74 -31.88
C ILE A 126 -5.09 -2.48 -33.38
N ASN A 127 -4.19 -1.70 -33.93
CA ASN A 127 -4.17 -1.36 -35.36
C ASN A 127 -5.52 -0.81 -35.91
N GLY A 128 -6.18 0.02 -35.06
CA GLY A 128 -7.48 0.62 -35.36
C GLY A 128 -8.70 -0.29 -35.16
N GLN A 129 -8.50 -1.56 -34.77
CA GLN A 129 -9.58 -2.49 -34.50
C GLN A 129 -9.90 -2.54 -33.01
N LEU A 130 -11.16 -2.33 -32.61
CA LEU A 130 -11.61 -2.44 -31.22
C LEU A 130 -11.55 -3.91 -30.77
N VAL A 131 -10.71 -4.21 -29.79
CA VAL A 131 -10.55 -5.56 -29.24
C VAL A 131 -11.18 -5.75 -27.88
N ARG A 132 -11.38 -4.67 -27.13
CA ARG A 132 -11.99 -4.75 -25.79
C ARG A 132 -12.69 -3.46 -25.39
N GLU A 133 -13.86 -3.61 -24.78
CA GLU A 133 -14.52 -2.59 -23.95
C GLU A 133 -14.62 -3.11 -22.53
N ASN A 134 -14.27 -2.29 -21.54
CA ASN A 134 -14.26 -2.68 -20.12
C ASN A 134 -14.99 -1.64 -19.28
N PHE A 135 -15.66 -2.13 -18.22
CA PHE A 135 -16.38 -1.36 -17.23
C PHE A 135 -15.91 -1.78 -15.84
N GLY A 136 -15.21 -0.92 -15.16
CA GLY A 136 -14.61 -1.18 -13.83
C GLY A 136 -13.14 -0.81 -13.80
N SER A 137 -12.66 -0.48 -12.60
CA SER A 137 -11.36 0.16 -12.40
C SER A 137 -10.29 -0.76 -11.85
N TYR A 138 -10.66 -1.82 -11.12
CA TYR A 138 -9.75 -2.47 -10.17
C TYR A 138 -9.38 -3.90 -10.53
N TYR A 139 -9.96 -4.46 -11.58
CA TYR A 139 -9.64 -5.81 -12.07
C TYR A 139 -8.85 -5.77 -13.36
N PRO A 140 -7.95 -6.74 -13.57
CA PRO A 140 -7.14 -6.76 -14.78
C PRO A 140 -7.95 -7.04 -16.03
N ILE A 141 -7.43 -6.54 -17.16
CA ILE A 141 -7.93 -6.77 -18.50
C ILE A 141 -6.91 -7.62 -19.26
N HIS A 142 -7.31 -8.80 -19.69
CA HIS A 142 -6.45 -9.75 -20.39
C HIS A 142 -7.02 -10.01 -21.79
N VAL A 143 -6.25 -9.72 -22.86
CA VAL A 143 -6.71 -9.75 -24.25
C VAL A 143 -5.70 -10.48 -25.12
N ASP A 144 -6.18 -11.40 -25.97
CA ASP A 144 -5.38 -12.03 -27.02
C ASP A 144 -5.21 -11.08 -28.20
N LEU A 145 -3.98 -10.77 -28.52
CA LEU A 145 -3.60 -9.92 -29.67
C LEU A 145 -3.11 -10.72 -30.87
N SER A 146 -2.95 -12.04 -30.78
CA SER A 146 -2.24 -12.88 -31.74
C SER A 146 -2.70 -12.69 -33.19
N ASP A 147 -4.03 -12.59 -33.42
CA ASP A 147 -4.64 -12.46 -34.76
C ASP A 147 -4.62 -11.02 -35.29
N TYR A 148 -4.29 -10.04 -34.48
CA TYR A 148 -4.30 -8.61 -34.84
C TYR A 148 -2.90 -8.07 -35.16
N LEU A 149 -1.83 -8.80 -34.72
CA LEU A 149 -0.46 -8.31 -34.81
C LEU A 149 0.15 -8.54 -36.19
N LYS A 150 0.87 -7.54 -36.65
CA LYS A 150 1.78 -7.61 -37.82
C LYS A 150 3.20 -7.81 -37.29
N PHE A 151 3.69 -9.05 -37.35
CA PHE A 151 5.02 -9.40 -36.85
C PHE A 151 6.11 -8.83 -37.76
N GLY A 152 7.15 -8.22 -37.14
CA GLY A 152 8.24 -7.53 -37.85
C GLY A 152 7.87 -6.16 -38.42
N GLU A 153 6.63 -5.71 -38.22
CA GLU A 153 6.12 -4.40 -38.67
C GLU A 153 5.68 -3.57 -37.43
N GLU A 154 5.51 -2.28 -37.63
CA GLU A 154 4.96 -1.41 -36.62
C GLU A 154 3.47 -1.72 -36.35
N ASN A 155 3.11 -1.78 -35.07
CA ASN A 155 1.75 -1.91 -34.58
C ASN A 155 1.45 -0.79 -33.61
N VAL A 156 0.19 -0.43 -33.49
CA VAL A 156 -0.28 0.60 -32.53
C VAL A 156 -1.34 0.02 -31.62
N ILE A 157 -1.11 0.08 -30.31
CA ILE A 157 -2.15 -0.09 -29.30
C ILE A 157 -2.63 1.28 -28.89
N ALA A 158 -3.94 1.50 -28.96
CA ALA A 158 -4.60 2.69 -28.49
C ALA A 158 -5.56 2.33 -27.35
N VAL A 159 -5.52 3.09 -26.26
CA VAL A 159 -6.36 2.89 -25.07
C VAL A 159 -7.03 4.22 -24.73
N ARG A 160 -8.34 4.20 -24.55
CA ARG A 160 -9.13 5.35 -24.11
C ARG A 160 -9.75 5.05 -22.76
N PRO A 161 -9.08 5.37 -21.63
CA PRO A 161 -9.70 5.36 -20.31
C PRO A 161 -10.59 6.58 -20.13
N ASP A 162 -11.61 6.44 -19.26
CA ASP A 162 -12.53 7.50 -18.90
C ASP A 162 -12.98 7.30 -17.45
N ASN A 163 -12.50 8.15 -16.53
CA ASN A 163 -12.80 8.11 -15.11
C ASN A 163 -13.94 9.04 -14.69
N SER A 164 -14.78 9.50 -15.63
CA SER A 164 -15.96 10.27 -15.32
C SER A 164 -16.98 9.45 -14.53
N ASN A 165 -17.84 10.14 -13.77
CA ASN A 165 -18.91 9.49 -13.00
C ASN A 165 -19.79 8.61 -13.89
N ASP A 166 -19.97 7.35 -13.50
CA ASP A 166 -20.81 6.40 -14.23
C ASP A 166 -21.53 5.48 -13.23
N HIS A 167 -22.85 5.48 -13.28
CA HIS A 167 -23.70 4.74 -12.35
C HIS A 167 -23.91 3.26 -12.75
N SER A 168 -23.37 2.84 -13.88
CA SER A 168 -23.61 1.50 -14.45
C SER A 168 -22.66 0.41 -13.96
N TYR A 169 -21.57 0.77 -13.26
CA TYR A 169 -20.60 -0.17 -12.68
C TYR A 169 -20.05 0.33 -11.33
N PRO A 170 -19.53 -0.57 -10.45
CA PRO A 170 -18.96 -0.19 -9.16
C PRO A 170 -17.72 0.73 -9.28
N PRO A 171 -17.60 1.68 -8.33
CA PRO A 171 -18.44 1.96 -7.18
C PRO A 171 -19.72 2.72 -7.53
N GLY A 172 -19.89 3.32 -8.73
CA GLY A 172 -21.10 3.93 -9.23
C GLY A 172 -21.52 5.24 -8.56
N LYS A 173 -20.98 5.55 -7.40
CA LYS A 173 -21.23 6.78 -6.65
C LYS A 173 -20.39 7.91 -7.25
N PRO A 174 -20.98 9.11 -7.49
CA PRO A 174 -20.22 10.25 -8.00
C PRO A 174 -19.06 10.63 -7.08
N GLN A 175 -17.92 11.03 -7.66
CA GLN A 175 -16.69 11.32 -6.90
C GLN A 175 -16.91 12.39 -5.83
N GLU A 176 -17.64 13.46 -6.15
CA GLU A 176 -17.95 14.57 -5.23
C GLU A 176 -18.77 14.14 -3.99
N THR A 177 -19.25 12.90 -3.96
CA THR A 177 -19.94 12.30 -2.82
C THR A 177 -19.26 11.06 -2.27
N LEU A 178 -18.07 10.72 -2.79
CA LEU A 178 -17.32 9.50 -2.47
C LEU A 178 -16.21 9.78 -1.46
N ASP A 179 -15.98 8.88 -0.49
CA ASP A 179 -14.94 9.06 0.54
C ASP A 179 -13.51 8.75 0.07
N PHE A 180 -13.32 8.48 -1.20
CA PHE A 180 -12.02 8.34 -1.84
C PHE A 180 -12.05 8.92 -3.24
N THR A 181 -10.89 9.17 -3.83
CA THR A 181 -10.76 9.83 -5.12
C THR A 181 -10.70 8.81 -6.24
N TYR A 182 -11.40 9.09 -7.36
CA TYR A 182 -11.17 8.44 -8.63
C TYR A 182 -10.00 9.11 -9.34
N PHE A 183 -8.82 8.59 -9.16
CA PHE A 183 -7.70 8.98 -9.99
C PHE A 183 -7.91 8.44 -11.41
N GLY A 184 -7.12 8.87 -12.38
CA GLY A 184 -7.31 8.42 -13.76
C GLY A 184 -6.20 7.54 -14.28
N GLY A 185 -6.25 7.25 -15.58
CA GLY A 185 -5.17 6.68 -16.34
C GLY A 185 -5.02 5.16 -16.31
N ILE A 186 -3.92 4.70 -16.90
CA ILE A 186 -3.42 3.32 -16.75
C ILE A 186 -2.53 3.31 -15.51
N TYR A 187 -3.14 3.08 -14.37
CA TYR A 187 -2.55 3.33 -13.06
C TYR A 187 -1.84 2.12 -12.42
N ARG A 188 -1.81 0.99 -13.13
CA ARG A 188 -1.06 -0.24 -12.78
C ARG A 188 -0.25 -0.70 -13.99
N ASP A 189 0.55 -1.73 -13.79
CA ASP A 189 1.45 -2.26 -14.80
C ASP A 189 0.73 -2.81 -16.04
N VAL A 190 1.43 -2.77 -17.16
CA VAL A 190 1.03 -3.41 -18.42
C VAL A 190 2.09 -4.42 -18.86
N TRP A 191 1.64 -5.61 -19.19
CA TRP A 191 2.49 -6.73 -19.56
C TRP A 191 2.12 -7.26 -20.94
N LEU A 192 3.14 -7.54 -21.76
CA LEU A 192 2.98 -8.36 -22.97
C LEU A 192 3.42 -9.77 -22.61
N ILE A 193 2.50 -10.73 -22.68
CA ILE A 193 2.75 -12.13 -22.29
C ILE A 193 2.75 -12.99 -23.54
N THR A 194 3.81 -13.79 -23.71
CA THR A 194 3.93 -14.71 -24.84
C THR A 194 4.03 -16.15 -24.36
N HIS A 195 3.37 -17.08 -25.07
CA HIS A 195 3.42 -18.52 -24.84
C HIS A 195 3.09 -19.32 -26.09
N ASN A 196 3.18 -20.65 -26.02
CA ASN A 196 2.81 -21.52 -27.13
C ASN A 196 1.29 -21.70 -27.22
N ASP A 197 0.84 -22.50 -28.24
CA ASP A 197 -0.56 -22.91 -28.46
C ASP A 197 -1.13 -23.87 -27.40
N VAL A 198 -0.27 -24.46 -26.58
CA VAL A 198 -0.64 -25.24 -25.39
C VAL A 198 -0.15 -24.51 -24.17
N TYR A 199 -1.06 -24.12 -23.30
CA TYR A 199 -0.72 -23.24 -22.16
C TYR A 199 -1.66 -23.37 -20.98
N VAL A 200 -1.17 -23.00 -19.78
CA VAL A 200 -2.00 -22.78 -18.58
C VAL A 200 -2.82 -21.50 -18.80
N THR A 201 -4.13 -21.61 -18.68
CA THR A 201 -5.07 -20.52 -18.97
C THR A 201 -5.01 -19.40 -17.93
N HIS A 202 -5.60 -18.25 -18.23
CA HIS A 202 -5.80 -17.16 -17.26
C HIS A 202 -7.23 -17.24 -16.68
N PRO A 203 -7.44 -17.21 -15.34
CA PRO A 203 -8.72 -17.49 -14.71
C PRO A 203 -9.85 -16.54 -15.09
N LEU A 204 -9.52 -15.28 -15.45
CA LEU A 204 -10.54 -14.34 -15.92
C LEU A 204 -10.83 -14.43 -17.43
N ALA A 205 -9.96 -15.08 -18.19
CA ALA A 205 -10.14 -15.22 -19.65
C ALA A 205 -11.10 -16.36 -20.01
N VAL A 206 -11.11 -17.46 -19.23
CA VAL A 206 -11.86 -18.68 -19.55
C VAL A 206 -13.24 -18.77 -18.90
N ASP A 207 -13.57 -17.89 -17.95
CA ASP A 207 -14.87 -17.80 -17.25
C ASP A 207 -15.41 -19.15 -16.72
N LYS A 208 -14.52 -20.03 -16.25
CA LYS A 208 -14.86 -21.33 -15.62
C LYS A 208 -15.07 -21.19 -14.13
N VAL A 209 -16.18 -21.69 -13.61
CA VAL A 209 -16.46 -21.75 -12.15
C VAL A 209 -15.50 -22.70 -11.47
N ALA A 210 -14.83 -22.27 -10.40
CA ALA A 210 -13.76 -22.99 -9.70
C ALA A 210 -12.66 -23.52 -10.65
N GLY A 211 -12.47 -22.88 -11.81
CA GLY A 211 -11.54 -23.28 -12.86
C GLY A 211 -10.69 -22.12 -13.36
N GLY A 212 -9.92 -22.39 -14.42
CA GLY A 212 -8.99 -21.44 -15.01
C GLY A 212 -7.68 -21.28 -14.21
N GLY A 213 -6.55 -21.22 -14.92
CA GLY A 213 -5.24 -21.09 -14.32
C GLY A 213 -4.81 -22.30 -13.49
N VAL A 214 -4.08 -22.02 -12.42
CA VAL A 214 -3.72 -23.01 -11.40
C VAL A 214 -4.54 -22.70 -10.13
N PHE A 215 -5.17 -23.72 -9.55
CA PHE A 215 -5.89 -23.58 -8.30
C PHE A 215 -5.34 -24.57 -7.27
N VAL A 216 -4.91 -24.08 -6.11
CA VAL A 216 -4.30 -24.87 -5.05
C VAL A 216 -5.15 -24.80 -3.79
N HIS A 217 -5.43 -25.97 -3.20
CA HIS A 217 -6.09 -26.02 -1.89
C HIS A 217 -5.53 -27.18 -1.05
N PHE A 218 -5.85 -27.18 0.24
CA PHE A 218 -5.29 -28.10 1.22
C PHE A 218 -6.40 -28.82 1.98
N ASP A 219 -6.12 -30.05 2.36
CA ASP A 219 -6.97 -30.84 3.24
C ASP A 219 -6.13 -31.75 4.12
N ASP A 220 -6.74 -32.38 5.14
CA ASP A 220 -6.08 -33.35 6.03
C ASP A 220 -4.76 -32.79 6.64
N LEU A 221 -4.76 -31.51 7.07
CA LEU A 221 -3.57 -30.91 7.68
C LEU A 221 -3.36 -31.46 9.09
N THR A 222 -2.19 -32.07 9.29
CA THR A 222 -1.63 -32.49 10.57
C THR A 222 -0.23 -31.90 10.79
N GLU A 223 0.37 -32.12 11.95
CA GLU A 223 1.77 -31.73 12.18
C GLU A 223 2.73 -32.54 11.29
N GLU A 224 2.36 -33.76 10.89
CA GLU A 224 3.22 -34.68 10.12
C GLU A 224 3.02 -34.56 8.61
N SER A 225 1.82 -34.15 8.16
CA SER A 225 1.51 -34.13 6.72
C SER A 225 0.34 -33.23 6.36
N VAL A 226 0.28 -32.88 5.08
CA VAL A 226 -0.86 -32.20 4.46
C VAL A 226 -1.10 -32.78 3.07
N LYS A 227 -2.36 -32.92 2.70
CA LYS A 227 -2.74 -33.25 1.32
C LYS A 227 -2.93 -31.97 0.53
N VAL A 228 -2.16 -31.84 -0.55
CA VAL A 228 -2.19 -30.69 -1.46
C VAL A 228 -2.91 -31.11 -2.74
N PHE A 229 -3.91 -30.35 -3.12
CA PHE A 229 -4.63 -30.49 -4.37
C PHE A 229 -4.25 -29.35 -5.31
N VAL A 230 -4.05 -29.69 -6.57
CA VAL A 230 -3.68 -28.73 -7.61
C VAL A 230 -4.52 -29.01 -8.84
N ASP A 231 -5.38 -28.10 -9.18
CA ASP A 231 -6.15 -28.11 -10.41
C ASP A 231 -5.45 -27.20 -11.43
N VAL A 232 -5.12 -27.74 -12.60
CA VAL A 232 -4.44 -27.00 -13.68
C VAL A 232 -5.36 -26.97 -14.89
N ASP A 233 -5.80 -25.79 -15.30
CA ASP A 233 -6.59 -25.63 -16.51
C ASP A 233 -5.67 -25.34 -17.70
N ILE A 234 -5.71 -26.22 -18.72
CA ILE A 234 -4.80 -26.21 -19.87
C ILE A 234 -5.62 -26.06 -21.14
N ALA A 235 -5.33 -25.05 -21.93
CA ALA A 235 -5.86 -24.89 -23.28
C ALA A 235 -4.90 -25.47 -24.33
N ASN A 236 -5.47 -25.99 -25.41
CA ASN A 236 -4.77 -26.41 -26.63
C ASN A 236 -5.46 -25.79 -27.85
N GLU A 237 -4.92 -24.71 -28.35
CA GLU A 237 -5.40 -23.99 -29.54
C GLU A 237 -4.70 -24.47 -30.84
N GLY A 238 -3.94 -25.57 -30.74
CA GLY A 238 -3.28 -26.23 -31.84
C GLY A 238 -3.93 -27.57 -32.18
N LYS A 239 -3.16 -28.45 -32.78
CA LYS A 239 -3.60 -29.82 -33.06
C LYS A 239 -3.74 -30.64 -31.79
N ALA A 240 -4.66 -31.64 -31.79
CA ALA A 240 -4.82 -32.56 -30.67
C ALA A 240 -3.48 -33.17 -30.24
N LYS A 241 -3.22 -33.17 -28.94
CA LYS A 241 -1.92 -33.58 -28.38
C LYS A 241 -2.07 -34.46 -27.15
N ASP A 242 -1.22 -35.50 -27.06
CA ASP A 242 -0.95 -36.20 -25.81
C ASP A 242 0.06 -35.39 -24.99
N LEU A 243 -0.31 -35.02 -23.80
CA LEU A 243 0.43 -34.11 -22.93
C LEU A 243 0.82 -34.84 -21.64
N GLN A 244 1.86 -34.31 -21.00
CA GLN A 244 2.24 -34.68 -19.62
C GLN A 244 2.30 -33.41 -18.78
N VAL A 245 1.52 -33.34 -17.71
CA VAL A 245 1.54 -32.27 -16.71
C VAL A 245 2.45 -32.72 -15.57
N HIS A 246 3.51 -31.96 -15.33
CA HIS A 246 4.46 -32.19 -14.25
C HIS A 246 4.28 -31.12 -13.18
N LEU A 247 4.06 -31.53 -11.94
CA LEU A 247 4.08 -30.66 -10.76
C LEU A 247 5.37 -30.90 -9.96
N SER A 248 5.99 -29.85 -9.48
CA SER A 248 7.09 -29.87 -8.52
C SER A 248 6.87 -28.78 -7.49
N LEU A 249 6.73 -29.16 -6.22
CA LEU A 249 6.66 -28.23 -5.11
C LEU A 249 8.04 -28.14 -4.44
N LYS A 250 8.58 -26.94 -4.33
CA LYS A 250 9.88 -26.67 -3.71
C LYS A 250 9.75 -25.76 -2.50
N ASP A 251 10.60 -25.99 -1.50
CA ASP A 251 10.73 -25.08 -0.36
C ASP A 251 11.49 -23.77 -0.75
N LYS A 252 11.61 -22.82 0.20
CA LYS A 252 12.35 -21.57 0.01
C LYS A 252 13.84 -21.79 -0.36
N ALA A 253 14.43 -22.91 0.07
CA ALA A 253 15.82 -23.27 -0.24
C ALA A 253 15.97 -23.94 -1.63
N GLY A 254 14.86 -24.19 -2.34
CA GLY A 254 14.84 -24.84 -3.65
C GLY A 254 14.80 -26.36 -3.60
N ASN A 255 14.72 -26.99 -2.42
CA ASN A 255 14.59 -28.44 -2.29
C ASN A 255 13.20 -28.88 -2.75
N GLU A 256 13.13 -29.95 -3.55
CA GLU A 256 11.88 -30.58 -3.99
C GLU A 256 11.25 -31.33 -2.83
N VAL A 257 10.10 -30.83 -2.33
CA VAL A 257 9.36 -31.47 -1.21
C VAL A 257 8.26 -32.40 -1.69
N ALA A 258 7.79 -32.23 -2.92
CA ALA A 258 6.87 -33.15 -3.57
C ALA A 258 6.92 -33.00 -5.09
N LYS A 259 6.60 -34.07 -5.82
CA LYS A 259 6.41 -34.06 -7.27
C LYS A 259 5.36 -35.05 -7.71
N LEU A 260 4.72 -34.72 -8.84
CA LEU A 260 3.74 -35.59 -9.47
C LEU A 260 3.75 -35.39 -10.98
N LYS A 261 3.30 -36.35 -11.75
CA LYS A 261 3.04 -36.20 -13.18
C LYS A 261 1.79 -36.98 -13.58
N GLU A 262 1.02 -36.35 -14.44
CA GLU A 262 -0.20 -36.92 -15.03
C GLU A 262 -0.15 -36.84 -16.55
N LYS A 263 -0.88 -37.73 -17.22
CA LYS A 263 -1.06 -37.69 -18.67
C LYS A 263 -2.47 -37.22 -18.99
N VAL A 264 -2.58 -36.35 -19.99
CA VAL A 264 -3.85 -35.88 -20.48
C VAL A 264 -3.82 -35.77 -22.00
N ASN A 265 -4.92 -36.04 -22.66
CA ASN A 265 -5.09 -35.80 -24.08
C ASN A 265 -6.08 -34.63 -24.23
N ILE A 266 -5.67 -33.58 -24.94
CA ILE A 266 -6.52 -32.40 -25.19
C ILE A 266 -6.72 -32.29 -26.69
N SER A 267 -7.97 -32.26 -27.12
CA SER A 267 -8.39 -32.05 -28.52
C SER A 267 -7.90 -30.71 -29.06
N SER A 268 -7.99 -30.53 -30.39
CA SER A 268 -7.77 -29.23 -31.03
C SER A 268 -8.84 -28.24 -30.55
N ASP A 269 -8.44 -27.02 -30.28
CA ASP A 269 -9.31 -25.89 -29.86
C ASP A 269 -10.18 -26.22 -28.63
N ASP A 270 -9.59 -26.94 -27.65
CA ASP A 270 -10.25 -27.40 -26.44
C ASP A 270 -9.41 -27.10 -25.19
N SER A 271 -9.99 -27.30 -24.03
CA SER A 271 -9.30 -27.13 -22.74
C SER A 271 -9.75 -28.15 -21.71
N GLU A 272 -8.82 -28.58 -20.86
CA GLU A 272 -9.06 -29.58 -19.82
C GLU A 272 -8.55 -29.10 -18.47
N GLN A 273 -9.36 -29.28 -17.41
CA GLN A 273 -8.95 -29.06 -16.03
C GLN A 273 -8.39 -30.35 -15.43
N VAL A 274 -7.07 -30.43 -15.36
CA VAL A 274 -6.35 -31.61 -14.82
C VAL A 274 -6.27 -31.48 -13.31
N LYS A 275 -6.91 -32.41 -12.59
CA LYS A 275 -6.95 -32.46 -11.13
C LYS A 275 -5.89 -33.40 -10.60
N MET A 276 -4.99 -32.90 -9.78
CA MET A 276 -3.85 -33.63 -9.24
C MET A 276 -3.80 -33.48 -7.72
N SER A 277 -3.26 -34.46 -7.00
CA SER A 277 -3.01 -34.32 -5.56
C SER A 277 -1.80 -35.13 -5.12
N PHE A 278 -1.11 -34.63 -4.09
CA PHE A 278 0.03 -35.31 -3.47
C PHE A 278 0.06 -34.93 -1.96
N THR A 279 0.81 -35.72 -1.20
CA THR A 279 1.02 -35.50 0.23
C THR A 279 2.39 -34.88 0.45
N VAL A 280 2.44 -33.79 1.21
CA VAL A 280 3.68 -33.19 1.71
C VAL A 280 3.87 -33.66 3.16
N LYS A 281 5.04 -34.22 3.45
CA LYS A 281 5.42 -34.62 4.80
C LYS A 281 6.16 -33.50 5.52
N ASN A 282 5.87 -33.31 6.82
CA ASN A 282 6.46 -32.27 7.67
C ASN A 282 6.43 -30.89 7.00
N PRO A 283 5.23 -30.39 6.59
CA PRO A 283 5.12 -29.15 5.83
C PRO A 283 5.55 -27.96 6.69
N LYS A 284 6.29 -27.02 6.09
CA LYS A 284 6.49 -25.70 6.68
C LYS A 284 5.22 -24.89 6.45
N LEU A 285 4.52 -24.57 7.54
CA LEU A 285 3.22 -23.90 7.47
C LEU A 285 3.39 -22.39 7.39
N TRP A 286 2.49 -21.75 6.63
CA TRP A 286 2.40 -20.30 6.59
C TRP A 286 1.61 -19.78 7.81
N SER A 287 2.12 -18.71 8.41
CA SER A 287 1.44 -17.91 9.45
C SER A 287 2.03 -16.49 9.46
N PRO A 288 1.41 -15.52 10.12
CA PRO A 288 1.95 -14.16 10.18
C PRO A 288 3.38 -14.04 10.72
N ASN A 289 3.79 -14.88 11.66
CA ASN A 289 5.14 -14.86 12.21
C ASN A 289 6.10 -15.80 11.47
N HIS A 290 5.59 -16.74 10.68
CA HIS A 290 6.36 -17.69 9.88
C HIS A 290 5.76 -17.76 8.48
N PRO A 291 5.96 -16.74 7.62
CA PRO A 291 5.35 -16.69 6.29
C PRO A 291 6.07 -17.58 5.28
N HIS A 292 6.08 -18.88 5.55
CA HIS A 292 6.74 -19.86 4.71
C HIS A 292 6.00 -20.05 3.40
N LEU A 293 6.61 -19.62 2.30
CA LEU A 293 6.12 -19.79 0.93
C LEU A 293 6.90 -20.87 0.21
N HIS A 294 6.17 -21.82 -0.35
CA HIS A 294 6.69 -22.81 -1.28
C HIS A 294 6.54 -22.32 -2.72
N GLN A 295 7.34 -22.87 -3.63
CA GLN A 295 7.26 -22.58 -5.06
C GLN A 295 6.64 -23.81 -5.77
N LEU A 296 5.45 -23.64 -6.33
CA LEU A 296 4.80 -24.66 -7.14
C LEU A 296 5.12 -24.41 -8.62
N TYR A 297 5.83 -25.36 -9.22
CA TYR A 297 6.11 -25.36 -10.65
C TYR A 297 5.14 -26.30 -11.36
N VAL A 298 4.52 -25.79 -12.42
CA VAL A 298 3.73 -26.55 -13.39
C VAL A 298 4.48 -26.53 -14.71
N THR A 299 4.78 -27.72 -15.27
CA THR A 299 5.45 -27.84 -16.56
C THR A 299 4.62 -28.75 -17.46
N ILE A 300 4.22 -28.26 -18.62
CA ILE A 300 3.47 -29.02 -19.63
C ILE A 300 4.45 -29.48 -20.69
N LYS A 301 4.44 -30.78 -20.98
CA LYS A 301 5.32 -31.41 -22.00
C LYS A 301 4.52 -32.20 -23.02
N ASP A 302 5.03 -32.25 -24.24
CA ASP A 302 4.55 -33.22 -25.24
C ASP A 302 5.05 -34.64 -24.94
N LYS A 303 4.55 -35.62 -25.73
CA LYS A 303 4.97 -37.01 -25.59
C LYS A 303 6.45 -37.29 -25.89
N LYS A 304 7.14 -36.36 -26.56
CA LYS A 304 8.58 -36.42 -26.84
C LYS A 304 9.42 -35.81 -25.74
N GLY A 305 8.79 -35.17 -24.74
CA GLY A 305 9.44 -34.51 -23.62
C GLY A 305 9.76 -33.03 -23.86
N ASN A 306 9.38 -32.44 -24.99
CA ASN A 306 9.55 -31.01 -25.25
C ASN A 306 8.65 -30.23 -24.31
N VAL A 307 9.18 -29.15 -23.70
CA VAL A 307 8.42 -28.25 -22.84
C VAL A 307 7.57 -27.33 -23.71
N LEU A 308 6.27 -27.32 -23.45
CA LEU A 308 5.29 -26.49 -24.16
C LEU A 308 4.89 -25.27 -23.34
N ASP A 309 4.76 -25.42 -22.02
CA ASP A 309 4.48 -24.30 -21.11
C ASP A 309 5.11 -24.51 -19.74
N THR A 310 5.40 -23.41 -19.04
CA THR A 310 5.88 -23.40 -17.66
C THR A 310 5.17 -22.32 -16.86
N PHE A 311 4.73 -22.66 -15.64
CA PHE A 311 4.01 -21.77 -14.77
C PHE A 311 4.51 -21.93 -13.33
N ARG A 312 4.71 -20.87 -12.59
CA ARG A 312 5.13 -20.92 -11.20
C ARG A 312 4.25 -20.05 -10.32
N ASN A 313 3.79 -20.60 -9.21
CA ASN A 313 3.07 -19.88 -8.17
C ASN A 313 3.80 -19.97 -6.84
N ARG A 314 3.60 -18.98 -5.97
CA ARG A 314 3.91 -19.07 -4.54
C ARG A 314 2.73 -19.69 -3.80
N VAL A 315 3.00 -20.59 -2.87
CA VAL A 315 1.99 -21.36 -2.14
C VAL A 315 2.34 -21.34 -0.65
N GLY A 316 1.46 -20.80 0.17
CA GLY A 316 1.55 -20.86 1.63
C GLY A 316 0.60 -21.93 2.16
N ILE A 317 1.14 -23.00 2.73
CA ILE A 317 0.35 -24.12 3.26
C ILE A 317 -0.23 -23.71 4.60
N ARG A 318 -1.56 -23.62 4.70
CA ARG A 318 -2.26 -23.25 5.93
C ARG A 318 -3.70 -23.72 5.96
N THR A 319 -4.29 -23.78 7.16
CA THR A 319 -5.75 -23.86 7.36
C THR A 319 -6.22 -22.75 8.28
N ILE A 320 -7.42 -22.23 8.02
CA ILE A 320 -8.10 -21.22 8.84
C ILE A 320 -9.46 -21.79 9.24
N GLU A 321 -9.78 -21.66 10.54
CA GLU A 321 -11.09 -21.96 11.07
C GLU A 321 -11.57 -20.81 11.95
N LEU A 322 -12.77 -20.33 11.70
CA LEU A 322 -13.46 -19.33 12.52
C LEU A 322 -14.56 -20.04 13.31
N LYS A 323 -14.40 -20.12 14.63
CA LYS A 323 -15.25 -20.92 15.53
C LYS A 323 -16.17 -20.08 16.42
N GLY A 324 -16.57 -18.90 15.96
CA GLY A 324 -17.46 -18.01 16.74
C GLY A 324 -16.85 -17.67 18.10
N PRO A 325 -17.51 -18.07 19.21
CA PRO A 325 -17.04 -17.74 20.57
C PRO A 325 -15.66 -18.27 20.95
N GLU A 326 -15.15 -19.28 20.22
CA GLU A 326 -13.81 -19.81 20.47
C GLU A 326 -12.70 -19.00 19.75
N GLY A 327 -13.07 -18.14 18.77
CA GLY A 327 -12.16 -17.26 18.06
C GLY A 327 -11.58 -17.85 16.78
N LEU A 328 -10.42 -17.34 16.38
CA LEU A 328 -9.66 -17.73 15.22
C LEU A 328 -8.72 -18.90 15.53
N PHE A 329 -8.73 -19.91 14.67
CA PHE A 329 -7.76 -21.00 14.67
C PHE A 329 -6.97 -20.99 13.36
N LEU A 330 -5.65 -21.00 13.47
CA LEU A 330 -4.72 -21.09 12.36
C LEU A 330 -3.89 -22.37 12.49
N ASN A 331 -3.88 -23.18 11.44
CA ASN A 331 -3.17 -24.46 11.43
C ASN A 331 -3.56 -25.37 12.62
N GLY A 332 -4.86 -25.42 12.93
CA GLY A 332 -5.42 -26.20 14.02
C GLY A 332 -5.17 -25.66 15.43
N LYS A 333 -4.46 -24.56 15.59
CA LYS A 333 -4.16 -23.93 16.90
C LYS A 333 -4.87 -22.59 17.04
N LYS A 334 -5.36 -22.30 18.27
CA LYS A 334 -5.95 -21.00 18.56
C LYS A 334 -4.93 -19.88 18.28
N TYR A 335 -5.36 -18.85 17.56
CA TYR A 335 -4.52 -17.73 17.18
C TYR A 335 -4.97 -16.45 17.90
N PRO A 336 -4.04 -15.59 18.34
CA PRO A 336 -4.37 -14.33 18.99
C PRO A 336 -5.21 -13.41 18.10
N LYS A 337 -5.87 -12.43 18.71
CA LYS A 337 -6.60 -11.40 17.97
C LYS A 337 -5.69 -10.68 16.99
N LEU A 338 -6.23 -10.46 15.78
CA LEU A 338 -5.54 -9.74 14.72
C LEU A 338 -5.73 -8.24 14.91
N LEU A 339 -4.65 -7.48 14.75
CA LEU A 339 -4.70 -6.01 14.79
C LEU A 339 -4.01 -5.45 13.54
N GLY A 340 -4.71 -4.57 12.84
CA GLY A 340 -4.19 -3.99 11.62
C GLY A 340 -4.86 -2.69 11.24
N ALA A 341 -4.85 -2.38 9.93
CA ALA A 341 -5.43 -1.15 9.43
C ALA A 341 -6.15 -1.35 8.09
N ASN A 342 -6.99 -0.39 7.74
CA ASN A 342 -7.50 -0.21 6.39
C ASN A 342 -6.43 0.44 5.52
N ARG A 343 -6.44 0.16 4.20
CA ARG A 343 -5.54 0.79 3.26
C ARG A 343 -6.28 1.29 2.02
N HIS A 344 -6.23 2.62 1.80
CA HIS A 344 -6.31 3.20 0.47
C HIS A 344 -4.91 3.20 -0.16
N GLN A 345 -4.81 3.00 -1.47
CA GLN A 345 -3.51 2.85 -2.13
C GLN A 345 -2.93 4.16 -2.67
N ASP A 346 -3.65 5.28 -2.57
CA ASP A 346 -3.16 6.57 -3.04
C ASP A 346 -1.91 7.04 -2.30
N PHE A 347 -1.03 7.71 -3.03
CA PHE A 347 0.23 8.27 -2.53
C PHE A 347 0.31 9.74 -2.91
N ALA A 348 1.06 10.52 -2.11
CA ALA A 348 1.25 11.94 -2.35
C ALA A 348 1.65 12.23 -3.81
N HIS A 349 0.97 13.16 -4.46
CA HIS A 349 1.15 13.66 -5.82
C HIS A 349 0.79 12.72 -6.96
N ILE A 350 0.95 11.40 -6.82
CA ILE A 350 0.79 10.42 -7.90
C ILE A 350 -0.53 9.64 -7.85
N GLY A 351 -1.36 9.89 -6.83
CA GLY A 351 -2.63 9.19 -6.65
C GLY A 351 -2.46 7.67 -6.58
N HIS A 352 -3.17 6.91 -7.39
CA HIS A 352 -3.09 5.45 -7.44
C HIS A 352 -1.96 4.90 -8.32
N ALA A 353 -1.20 5.74 -9.01
CA ALA A 353 -0.14 5.31 -9.94
C ALA A 353 1.18 4.96 -9.22
N LEU A 354 1.11 4.00 -8.30
CA LEU A 354 2.26 3.52 -7.54
C LEU A 354 2.96 2.38 -8.27
N PRO A 355 4.29 2.39 -8.38
CA PRO A 355 5.05 1.23 -8.82
C PRO A 355 5.11 0.13 -7.74
N ASN A 356 5.41 -1.10 -8.16
CA ASN A 356 5.41 -2.29 -7.33
C ASN A 356 6.22 -2.18 -6.04
N ASN A 357 7.40 -1.58 -6.08
CA ASN A 357 8.23 -1.40 -4.88
C ASN A 357 7.62 -0.44 -3.85
N LEU A 358 6.83 0.57 -4.26
CA LEU A 358 6.10 1.42 -3.31
C LEU A 358 4.98 0.63 -2.62
N HIS A 359 4.26 -0.23 -3.34
CA HIS A 359 3.27 -1.12 -2.77
C HIS A 359 3.87 -2.08 -1.74
N TYR A 360 5.04 -2.66 -2.06
CA TYR A 360 5.77 -3.52 -1.13
C TYR A 360 6.22 -2.76 0.12
N ARG A 361 6.76 -1.54 -0.05
CA ARG A 361 7.19 -0.69 1.07
C ARG A 361 6.03 -0.27 1.96
N ASP A 362 4.83 -0.03 1.42
CA ASP A 362 3.62 0.24 2.22
C ASP A 362 3.31 -0.96 3.13
N ALA A 363 3.29 -2.18 2.57
CA ALA A 363 3.07 -3.40 3.33
C ALA A 363 4.14 -3.59 4.42
N LEU A 364 5.41 -3.39 4.06
CA LEU A 364 6.53 -3.53 4.99
C LEU A 364 6.45 -2.52 6.16
N LYS A 365 6.14 -1.25 5.88
CA LYS A 365 5.96 -0.23 6.93
C LYS A 365 4.84 -0.59 7.91
N LEU A 366 3.74 -1.15 7.42
CA LEU A 366 2.64 -1.62 8.26
C LEU A 366 3.04 -2.87 9.08
N ARG A 367 3.80 -3.78 8.48
CA ARG A 367 4.30 -4.97 9.18
C ARG A 367 5.32 -4.62 10.28
N GLN A 368 6.16 -3.62 10.03
CA GLN A 368 7.17 -3.14 11.02
C GLN A 368 6.58 -2.49 12.27
N VAL A 369 5.29 -2.18 12.28
CA VAL A 369 4.57 -1.73 13.48
C VAL A 369 3.67 -2.82 14.07
N GLY A 370 3.88 -4.08 13.67
CA GLY A 370 3.18 -5.22 14.24
C GLY A 370 1.81 -5.50 13.64
N MET A 371 1.38 -4.77 12.62
CA MET A 371 0.12 -5.06 11.94
C MET A 371 0.20 -6.40 11.22
N ASN A 372 -0.82 -7.25 11.42
CA ASN A 372 -0.88 -8.59 10.87
C ASN A 372 -2.17 -8.88 10.09
N VAL A 373 -3.01 -7.86 9.90
CA VAL A 373 -4.19 -7.91 9.03
C VAL A 373 -4.42 -6.55 8.38
N ILE A 374 -4.69 -6.55 7.07
CA ILE A 374 -5.03 -5.34 6.31
C ILE A 374 -6.40 -5.55 5.65
N ARG A 375 -7.27 -4.54 5.75
CA ARG A 375 -8.49 -4.50 4.97
C ARG A 375 -8.31 -3.63 3.74
N SER A 376 -8.65 -4.18 2.59
CA SER A 376 -8.62 -3.51 1.29
C SER A 376 -9.79 -2.53 1.18
N ALA A 377 -9.62 -1.32 1.66
CA ALA A 377 -10.67 -0.30 1.59
C ALA A 377 -10.51 0.57 0.33
N HIS A 378 -11.54 0.72 -0.53
CA HIS A 378 -12.76 -0.11 -0.59
C HIS A 378 -12.81 -0.77 -1.97
N TYR A 379 -11.75 -1.52 -2.31
CA TYR A 379 -11.52 -2.18 -3.61
C TYR A 379 -10.30 -3.11 -3.51
N ILE A 380 -10.19 -4.04 -4.45
CA ILE A 380 -9.02 -4.94 -4.51
C ILE A 380 -7.73 -4.15 -4.72
N GLN A 381 -6.71 -4.46 -3.92
CA GLN A 381 -5.41 -3.77 -3.98
C GLN A 381 -4.57 -4.25 -5.17
N ASP A 382 -3.48 -3.54 -5.41
CA ASP A 382 -2.48 -3.89 -6.43
C ASP A 382 -1.88 -5.28 -6.19
N PRO A 383 -1.60 -6.09 -7.23
CA PRO A 383 -0.99 -7.41 -7.09
C PRO A 383 0.31 -7.41 -6.29
N ALA A 384 1.16 -6.39 -6.43
CA ALA A 384 2.41 -6.29 -5.69
C ALA A 384 2.20 -6.09 -4.17
N PHE A 385 1.15 -5.36 -3.76
CA PHE A 385 0.76 -5.27 -2.35
C PHE A 385 0.26 -6.61 -1.81
N MET A 386 -0.53 -7.33 -2.62
CA MET A 386 -1.04 -8.66 -2.27
C MET A 386 0.11 -9.66 -2.12
N ASP A 387 1.09 -9.65 -3.05
CA ASP A 387 2.32 -10.46 -2.98
C ASP A 387 3.14 -10.14 -1.72
N ALA A 388 3.25 -8.86 -1.37
CA ALA A 388 3.93 -8.42 -0.15
C ALA A 388 3.24 -8.94 1.11
N CYS A 389 1.91 -8.96 1.16
CA CYS A 389 1.17 -9.51 2.29
C CYS A 389 1.40 -11.02 2.46
N ASP A 390 1.47 -11.77 1.36
CA ASP A 390 1.83 -13.20 1.39
C ASP A 390 3.24 -13.42 1.97
N GLU A 391 4.20 -12.60 1.56
CA GLU A 391 5.62 -12.71 1.94
C GLU A 391 5.92 -12.21 3.35
N LEU A 392 5.23 -11.13 3.77
CA LEU A 392 5.43 -10.49 5.07
C LEU A 392 4.54 -11.06 6.19
N GLY A 393 3.69 -12.01 5.87
CA GLY A 393 2.81 -12.63 6.86
C GLY A 393 1.69 -11.71 7.33
N MET A 394 0.99 -11.05 6.42
CA MET A 394 -0.17 -10.25 6.75
C MET A 394 -1.44 -10.86 6.17
N PHE A 395 -2.47 -11.02 6.99
CA PHE A 395 -3.78 -11.39 6.49
C PHE A 395 -4.44 -10.24 5.71
N LEU A 396 -5.34 -10.60 4.80
CA LEU A 396 -6.10 -9.66 3.97
C LEU A 396 -7.59 -9.91 4.08
N VAL A 397 -8.34 -8.84 4.24
CA VAL A 397 -9.77 -8.78 3.95
C VAL A 397 -9.90 -8.23 2.54
N ALA A 398 -10.16 -9.09 1.57
CA ALA A 398 -10.31 -8.69 0.18
C ALA A 398 -11.73 -8.15 -0.05
N ALA A 399 -11.85 -6.94 -0.61
CA ALA A 399 -13.11 -6.27 -0.82
C ALA A 399 -13.40 -6.01 -2.30
N ILE A 400 -14.65 -6.16 -2.70
CA ILE A 400 -15.13 -5.66 -3.99
C ILE A 400 -15.24 -4.13 -3.97
N PRO A 401 -15.17 -3.45 -5.13
CA PRO A 401 -15.32 -2.00 -5.19
C PRO A 401 -16.72 -1.55 -4.77
N GLY A 402 -16.80 -0.50 -3.93
CA GLY A 402 -18.06 0.14 -3.61
C GLY A 402 -18.16 0.75 -2.22
N TRP A 403 -18.90 1.87 -2.13
CA TRP A 403 -19.14 2.59 -0.88
C TRP A 403 -20.44 3.37 -0.94
N GLN A 404 -21.37 3.11 0.00
CA GLN A 404 -22.63 3.83 0.23
C GLN A 404 -23.50 4.04 -1.04
N TYR A 405 -23.43 3.14 -2.00
CA TYR A 405 -24.16 3.28 -3.26
C TYR A 405 -24.73 1.94 -3.77
N TRP A 406 -25.96 1.98 -4.23
CA TRP A 406 -26.65 0.88 -4.89
C TRP A 406 -27.54 1.41 -6.01
N ASN A 407 -27.26 1.08 -7.27
CA ASN A 407 -28.13 1.46 -8.36
C ASN A 407 -29.35 0.52 -8.47
N LYS A 408 -30.51 1.03 -8.03
CA LYS A 408 -31.79 0.29 -8.10
C LYS A 408 -32.45 0.32 -9.48
N LYS A 409 -32.04 1.22 -10.37
CA LYS A 409 -32.66 1.47 -11.66
C LYS A 409 -32.06 0.64 -12.79
N GLU A 410 -30.80 0.27 -12.68
CA GLU A 410 -30.03 -0.40 -13.74
C GLU A 410 -29.58 -1.79 -13.29
N PRO A 411 -30.21 -2.88 -13.77
CA PRO A 411 -29.82 -4.25 -13.42
C PRO A 411 -28.36 -4.57 -13.76
N ILE A 412 -27.79 -3.96 -14.80
CA ILE A 412 -26.40 -4.15 -15.21
C ILE A 412 -25.40 -3.81 -14.09
N PHE A 413 -25.71 -2.87 -13.20
CA PHE A 413 -24.88 -2.54 -12.06
C PHE A 413 -24.70 -3.75 -11.12
N GLN A 414 -25.81 -4.43 -10.79
CA GLN A 414 -25.77 -5.63 -9.97
C GLN A 414 -25.04 -6.78 -10.65
N GLU A 415 -25.22 -6.97 -11.96
CA GLU A 415 -24.53 -8.02 -12.73
C GLU A 415 -23.02 -7.80 -12.71
N ARG A 416 -22.58 -6.56 -12.94
CA ARG A 416 -21.17 -6.19 -12.92
C ARG A 416 -20.56 -6.36 -11.51
N MET A 417 -21.30 -5.99 -10.47
CA MET A 417 -20.86 -6.20 -9.09
C MET A 417 -20.74 -7.69 -8.73
N LEU A 418 -21.67 -8.54 -9.17
CA LEU A 418 -21.59 -9.98 -9.00
C LEU A 418 -20.43 -10.60 -9.81
N LYS A 419 -20.13 -10.05 -10.98
CA LYS A 419 -18.92 -10.41 -11.76
C LYS A 419 -17.65 -10.04 -10.98
N ASP A 420 -17.63 -8.90 -10.31
CA ASP A 420 -16.50 -8.48 -9.48
C ASP A 420 -16.27 -9.44 -8.30
N VAL A 421 -17.34 -9.98 -7.70
CA VAL A 421 -17.22 -11.04 -6.67
C VAL A 421 -16.50 -12.27 -7.24
N ARG A 422 -16.90 -12.76 -8.42
CA ARG A 422 -16.25 -13.91 -9.07
C ARG A 422 -14.79 -13.59 -9.41
N ASN A 423 -14.55 -12.44 -10.01
CA ASN A 423 -13.20 -12.01 -10.41
C ASN A 423 -12.25 -11.93 -9.20
N MET A 424 -12.71 -11.35 -8.09
CA MET A 424 -11.93 -11.26 -6.84
C MET A 424 -11.51 -12.65 -6.35
N VAL A 425 -12.46 -13.59 -6.26
CA VAL A 425 -12.15 -14.93 -5.77
C VAL A 425 -11.22 -15.68 -6.73
N ARG A 426 -11.46 -15.61 -8.03
CA ARG A 426 -10.63 -16.27 -9.05
C ARG A 426 -9.18 -15.81 -9.04
N LEU A 427 -8.94 -14.50 -8.86
CA LEU A 427 -7.61 -13.93 -8.82
C LEU A 427 -6.84 -14.28 -7.54
N GLU A 428 -7.53 -14.22 -6.39
CA GLU A 428 -6.86 -14.19 -5.09
C GLU A 428 -6.96 -15.52 -4.32
N ARG A 429 -7.68 -16.53 -4.84
CA ARG A 429 -7.94 -17.81 -4.15
C ARG A 429 -6.71 -18.65 -3.78
N ASN A 430 -5.57 -18.40 -4.40
CA ASN A 430 -4.31 -19.09 -4.09
C ASN A 430 -3.46 -18.39 -3.01
N ARG A 431 -3.83 -17.17 -2.62
CA ARG A 431 -3.04 -16.38 -1.68
C ARG A 431 -3.21 -16.86 -0.25
N PRO A 432 -2.14 -17.19 0.46
CA PRO A 432 -2.23 -17.58 1.87
C PRO A 432 -2.67 -16.42 2.77
N SER A 433 -2.46 -15.18 2.35
CA SER A 433 -2.88 -13.98 3.09
C SER A 433 -4.39 -13.79 3.15
N ILE A 434 -5.19 -14.29 2.21
CA ILE A 434 -6.64 -14.07 2.22
C ILE A 434 -7.30 -14.71 3.44
N LEU A 435 -7.92 -13.88 4.27
CA LEU A 435 -8.65 -14.26 5.48
C LEU A 435 -10.16 -14.21 5.27
N LEU A 436 -10.64 -13.11 4.71
CA LEU A 436 -12.07 -12.83 4.52
C LEU A 436 -12.35 -12.31 3.10
N TRP A 437 -13.54 -12.62 2.60
CA TRP A 437 -14.10 -12.09 1.36
C TRP A 437 -15.21 -11.10 1.68
N GLU A 438 -14.94 -9.80 1.50
CA GLU A 438 -15.94 -8.73 1.61
C GLU A 438 -16.68 -8.59 0.27
N VAL A 439 -17.76 -9.33 0.13
CA VAL A 439 -18.50 -9.49 -1.13
C VAL A 439 -19.69 -8.54 -1.27
N VAL A 440 -19.75 -7.56 -0.39
CA VAL A 440 -20.75 -6.50 -0.39
C VAL A 440 -20.07 -5.15 -0.32
N PRO A 441 -20.58 -4.11 -1.01
CA PRO A 441 -19.95 -2.80 -0.98
C PRO A 441 -20.07 -2.17 0.42
N ASN A 442 -19.02 -1.46 0.84
CA ASN A 442 -18.94 -0.85 2.15
C ASN A 442 -20.13 0.07 2.44
N GLU A 443 -20.70 -0.02 3.66
CA GLU A 443 -21.78 0.85 4.16
C GLU A 443 -23.00 1.00 3.22
N THR A 444 -23.30 -0.03 2.45
CA THR A 444 -24.32 0.03 1.41
C THR A 444 -25.59 -0.76 1.80
N HIS A 445 -26.74 -0.20 1.48
CA HIS A 445 -28.03 -0.91 1.55
C HIS A 445 -28.29 -1.64 0.23
N PHE A 446 -28.05 -2.94 0.22
CA PHE A 446 -28.27 -3.81 -0.93
C PHE A 446 -29.47 -4.74 -0.73
N PRO A 447 -30.09 -5.28 -1.80
CA PRO A 447 -31.17 -6.27 -1.70
C PRO A 447 -30.67 -7.59 -1.09
N GLU A 448 -31.56 -8.27 -0.31
CA GLU A 448 -31.25 -9.60 0.25
C GLU A 448 -30.85 -10.61 -0.83
N GLU A 449 -31.48 -10.54 -2.00
CA GLU A 449 -31.18 -11.39 -3.15
C GLU A 449 -29.74 -11.23 -3.65
N TYR A 450 -29.19 -10.02 -3.61
CA TYR A 450 -27.76 -9.81 -3.92
C TYR A 450 -26.86 -10.55 -2.93
N ALA A 451 -27.14 -10.42 -1.62
CA ALA A 451 -26.34 -11.10 -0.59
C ALA A 451 -26.33 -12.62 -0.78
N ILE A 452 -27.50 -13.20 -1.14
CA ILE A 452 -27.61 -14.64 -1.44
C ILE A 452 -26.70 -15.01 -2.61
N LYS A 453 -26.78 -14.28 -3.72
CA LYS A 453 -25.98 -14.55 -4.94
C LYS A 453 -24.49 -14.33 -4.69
N ALA A 454 -24.11 -13.25 -4.02
CA ALA A 454 -22.70 -12.94 -3.76
C ALA A 454 -22.03 -14.00 -2.88
N THR A 455 -22.68 -14.43 -1.79
CA THR A 455 -22.17 -15.52 -0.94
C THR A 455 -22.17 -16.86 -1.66
N GLN A 456 -23.18 -17.13 -2.50
CA GLN A 456 -23.22 -18.34 -3.34
C GLN A 456 -22.06 -18.35 -4.33
N PHE A 457 -21.81 -17.25 -5.07
CA PHE A 457 -20.73 -17.16 -6.05
C PHE A 457 -19.36 -17.36 -5.42
N THR A 458 -19.15 -16.82 -4.22
CA THR A 458 -17.91 -17.08 -3.45
C THR A 458 -17.71 -18.56 -3.17
N LYS A 459 -18.80 -19.26 -2.76
CA LYS A 459 -18.77 -20.70 -2.46
C LYS A 459 -18.59 -21.56 -3.71
N GLU A 460 -19.10 -21.11 -4.85
CA GLU A 460 -18.90 -21.77 -6.16
C GLU A 460 -17.46 -21.62 -6.64
N GLU A 461 -16.88 -20.41 -6.56
CA GLU A 461 -15.51 -20.14 -7.02
C GLU A 461 -14.43 -20.69 -6.08
N TYR A 462 -14.75 -20.88 -4.81
CA TYR A 462 -13.87 -21.52 -3.82
C TYR A 462 -14.67 -22.60 -3.05
N PRO A 463 -14.88 -23.80 -3.63
CA PRO A 463 -15.74 -24.84 -3.03
C PRO A 463 -15.09 -25.61 -1.85
N TYR A 464 -13.99 -25.12 -1.29
CA TYR A 464 -13.19 -25.76 -0.25
C TYR A 464 -13.29 -25.06 1.10
N PRO A 465 -12.81 -25.64 2.23
CA PRO A 465 -12.74 -24.99 3.53
C PRO A 465 -11.92 -23.68 3.54
N GLY A 466 -12.16 -22.81 4.53
CA GLY A 466 -11.41 -21.56 4.70
C GLY A 466 -11.92 -20.38 3.85
N LYS A 467 -13.12 -20.50 3.29
CA LYS A 467 -13.83 -19.42 2.60
C LYS A 467 -14.81 -18.73 3.55
N TYR A 468 -14.50 -17.57 4.00
CA TYR A 468 -15.36 -16.83 4.93
C TYR A 468 -15.80 -15.52 4.30
N THR A 469 -17.10 -15.37 4.13
CA THR A 469 -17.74 -14.14 3.66
C THR A 469 -18.09 -13.25 4.84
N VAL A 470 -17.96 -11.93 4.66
CA VAL A 470 -18.22 -10.97 5.71
C VAL A 470 -19.24 -9.93 5.29
N THR A 471 -20.08 -9.51 6.23
CA THR A 471 -21.11 -8.48 6.03
C THR A 471 -20.53 -7.08 6.19
N ASP A 472 -21.17 -6.12 5.52
CA ASP A 472 -21.05 -4.70 5.86
C ASP A 472 -21.69 -4.37 7.22
N ALA A 473 -21.21 -3.31 7.88
CA ALA A 473 -21.68 -2.87 9.20
C ALA A 473 -23.17 -2.54 9.26
N ARG A 474 -23.75 -2.05 8.17
CA ARG A 474 -25.19 -1.73 8.11
C ARG A 474 -26.08 -2.98 7.98
N THR A 475 -25.49 -4.09 7.55
CA THR A 475 -26.19 -5.36 7.33
C THR A 475 -26.48 -6.12 8.61
N HIS A 476 -25.80 -5.83 9.73
CA HIS A 476 -26.01 -6.52 11.01
C HIS A 476 -27.45 -6.41 11.55
N ARG A 477 -28.21 -5.42 11.10
CA ARG A 477 -29.64 -5.24 11.42
C ARG A 477 -30.58 -5.82 10.36
N SER A 478 -30.03 -6.33 9.23
CA SER A 478 -30.83 -6.85 8.12
C SER A 478 -31.06 -8.36 8.19
N LYS A 479 -32.04 -8.84 7.43
CA LYS A 479 -32.28 -10.26 7.25
C LYS A 479 -31.16 -10.97 6.50
N ALA A 480 -30.32 -10.24 5.77
CA ALA A 480 -29.20 -10.77 5.00
C ALA A 480 -28.04 -11.28 5.88
N GLN A 481 -27.93 -10.84 7.14
CA GLN A 481 -26.89 -11.23 8.09
C GLN A 481 -26.69 -12.77 8.21
N LYS A 482 -27.77 -13.53 8.10
CA LYS A 482 -27.73 -15.00 8.23
C LYS A 482 -26.93 -15.71 7.13
N TYR A 483 -26.71 -15.07 5.97
CA TYR A 483 -26.01 -15.66 4.83
C TYR A 483 -24.48 -15.56 4.93
N PHE A 484 -24.00 -14.68 5.80
CA PHE A 484 -22.56 -14.42 5.95
C PHE A 484 -21.97 -15.24 7.10
N ASP A 485 -20.70 -15.58 6.96
CA ASP A 485 -19.95 -16.36 7.95
C ASP A 485 -19.45 -15.47 9.09
N VAL A 486 -19.08 -14.23 8.81
CA VAL A 486 -18.51 -13.24 9.74
C VAL A 486 -19.38 -11.98 9.76
N LEU A 487 -19.47 -11.34 10.92
CA LEU A 487 -20.17 -10.08 11.11
C LEU A 487 -19.19 -8.91 11.33
N TYR A 488 -19.42 -7.81 10.63
CA TYR A 488 -18.87 -6.52 11.01
C TYR A 488 -19.72 -5.92 12.15
N ALA A 489 -19.36 -6.24 13.37
CA ALA A 489 -20.14 -5.88 14.55
C ALA A 489 -19.23 -5.57 15.76
N ASN A 490 -19.86 -5.11 16.82
CA ASN A 490 -19.27 -5.07 18.16
C ASN A 490 -19.75 -6.31 18.93
N ASP A 491 -18.94 -6.77 19.88
CA ASP A 491 -19.30 -7.91 20.74
C ASP A 491 -20.22 -7.54 21.92
N GLN A 492 -20.67 -6.29 22.00
CA GLN A 492 -21.63 -5.81 23.01
C GLN A 492 -23.04 -6.40 22.82
N VAL A 493 -23.36 -6.87 21.61
CA VAL A 493 -24.64 -7.53 21.32
C VAL A 493 -24.49 -9.02 21.50
N GLU A 494 -25.14 -9.59 22.51
CA GLU A 494 -25.00 -11.01 22.91
C GLU A 494 -25.30 -11.99 21.76
N ALA A 495 -26.32 -11.68 20.93
CA ALA A 495 -26.65 -12.51 19.76
C ALA A 495 -25.53 -12.55 18.71
N HIS A 496 -24.67 -11.53 18.66
CA HIS A 496 -23.53 -11.48 17.75
C HIS A 496 -22.37 -12.34 18.22
N LYS A 497 -22.21 -12.52 19.53
CA LYS A 497 -21.11 -13.31 20.13
C LYS A 497 -21.16 -14.79 19.76
N GLN A 498 -22.29 -15.27 19.24
CA GLN A 498 -22.42 -16.64 18.72
C GLN A 498 -21.80 -16.84 17.32
N LYS A 499 -21.48 -15.75 16.63
CA LYS A 499 -20.75 -15.74 15.35
C LYS A 499 -19.34 -15.17 15.51
N SER A 500 -18.50 -15.41 14.54
CA SER A 500 -17.21 -14.72 14.43
C SER A 500 -17.45 -13.26 14.07
N ILE A 501 -16.78 -12.36 14.77
CA ILE A 501 -16.91 -10.91 14.63
C ILE A 501 -15.58 -10.33 14.18
N PHE A 502 -15.62 -9.41 13.22
CA PHE A 502 -14.47 -8.59 12.82
C PHE A 502 -14.85 -7.11 12.91
N LYS A 503 -14.00 -6.29 13.52
CA LYS A 503 -14.20 -4.84 13.57
C LYS A 503 -13.50 -4.21 12.37
N ARG A 504 -14.26 -3.92 11.29
CA ARG A 504 -13.71 -3.44 10.02
C ARG A 504 -13.04 -2.08 10.10
N GLU A 505 -13.53 -1.21 10.99
CA GLU A 505 -13.02 0.15 11.20
C GLU A 505 -13.16 0.53 12.67
N TRP A 506 -12.12 1.11 13.23
CA TRP A 506 -12.10 1.64 14.58
C TRP A 506 -11.13 2.82 14.65
N GLY A 507 -11.15 3.58 15.75
CA GLY A 507 -10.26 4.71 16.01
C GLY A 507 -10.69 6.02 15.32
N ASP A 508 -11.60 5.99 14.35
CA ASP A 508 -12.12 7.19 13.72
C ASP A 508 -13.28 7.76 14.56
N PHE A 509 -12.94 8.63 15.48
CA PHE A 509 -13.90 9.40 16.25
C PHE A 509 -14.17 10.73 15.55
N VAL A 510 -15.45 11.01 15.29
CA VAL A 510 -15.89 12.23 14.60
C VAL A 510 -17.11 12.80 15.30
N ASP A 511 -16.94 13.93 15.96
CA ASP A 511 -18.02 14.66 16.60
C ASP A 511 -19.02 15.18 15.57
N ASN A 512 -18.49 15.63 14.43
CA ASN A 512 -19.27 16.17 13.32
C ASN A 512 -18.62 15.79 11.98
N TRP A 513 -19.30 14.98 11.19
CA TRP A 513 -18.84 14.54 9.88
C TRP A 513 -18.65 15.67 8.86
N VAL A 514 -19.34 16.79 9.04
CA VAL A 514 -19.20 17.99 8.21
C VAL A 514 -17.92 18.74 8.56
N ASP A 515 -17.61 18.85 9.85
CA ASP A 515 -16.47 19.59 10.36
C ASP A 515 -15.14 18.84 10.21
N HIS A 516 -15.15 17.51 10.37
CA HIS A 516 -13.97 16.65 10.31
C HIS A 516 -12.82 17.01 11.26
N ASN A 517 -13.04 17.82 12.28
CA ASN A 517 -12.09 18.19 13.31
C ASN A 517 -12.20 17.27 14.50
N SER A 518 -11.61 16.10 14.41
CA SER A 518 -11.62 15.13 15.51
C SER A 518 -10.22 14.76 15.97
N VAL A 519 -10.10 14.23 17.18
CA VAL A 519 -8.83 13.80 17.76
C VAL A 519 -8.15 12.65 16.99
N SER A 520 -8.90 11.90 16.19
CA SER A 520 -8.36 10.85 15.33
C SER A 520 -7.80 11.40 14.01
N ARG A 521 -8.18 12.61 13.61
CA ARG A 521 -7.83 13.24 12.32
C ARG A 521 -6.83 14.35 12.51
N VAL A 522 -5.58 14.00 12.71
CA VAL A 522 -4.52 14.95 13.06
C VAL A 522 -3.50 15.05 11.94
N ALA A 523 -3.41 16.22 11.32
CA ALA A 523 -2.32 16.53 10.41
C ALA A 523 -0.98 16.57 11.15
N LYS A 524 0.06 15.96 10.59
CA LYS A 524 1.38 15.87 11.22
C LYS A 524 1.97 17.25 11.55
N GLN A 525 1.79 18.23 10.66
CA GLN A 525 2.28 19.61 10.82
C GLN A 525 1.57 20.40 11.92
N TRP A 526 0.45 19.97 12.48
CA TRP A 526 -0.24 20.66 13.56
C TRP A 526 0.52 20.59 14.89
N GLY A 527 1.56 19.78 14.97
CA GLY A 527 2.44 19.74 16.10
C GLY A 527 2.35 18.44 16.90
N GLU A 528 3.11 18.38 17.99
CA GLU A 528 3.25 17.15 18.76
C GLU A 528 2.09 16.89 19.72
N ALA A 529 1.51 17.94 20.33
CA ALA A 529 0.41 17.76 21.28
C ALA A 529 -0.83 17.10 20.64
N PRO A 530 -1.29 17.54 19.42
CA PRO A 530 -2.34 16.83 18.70
C PRO A 530 -1.97 15.40 18.33
N GLN A 531 -0.73 15.13 17.93
CA GLN A 531 -0.29 13.77 17.61
C GLN A 531 -0.25 12.85 18.82
N VAL A 532 0.17 13.36 20.00
CA VAL A 532 0.07 12.62 21.27
C VAL A 532 -1.39 12.31 21.59
N LYS A 533 -2.28 13.31 21.45
CA LYS A 533 -3.72 13.11 21.69
C LYS A 533 -4.30 12.07 20.73
N GLN A 534 -3.94 12.08 19.44
CA GLN A 534 -4.34 11.05 18.48
C GLN A 534 -3.88 9.65 18.93
N ALA A 535 -2.61 9.50 19.32
CA ALA A 535 -2.09 8.21 19.78
C ALA A 535 -2.79 7.72 21.05
N MET A 536 -3.05 8.61 22.00
CA MET A 536 -3.76 8.28 23.24
C MET A 536 -5.22 7.92 22.98
N HIS A 537 -5.86 8.59 22.02
CA HIS A 537 -7.21 8.25 21.57
C HIS A 537 -7.26 6.83 20.97
N TYR A 538 -6.31 6.45 20.12
CA TYR A 538 -6.22 5.09 19.58
C TYR A 538 -5.95 4.04 20.68
N PHE A 539 -5.23 4.41 21.73
CA PHE A 539 -5.01 3.53 22.87
C PHE A 539 -6.28 3.34 23.69
N LYS A 540 -6.89 4.43 24.18
CA LYS A 540 -8.10 4.46 25.00
C LYS A 540 -8.75 5.84 24.94
N GLU A 541 -10.05 5.89 24.64
CA GLU A 541 -10.86 7.11 24.72
C GLU A 541 -12.17 6.83 25.44
N GLU A 542 -12.45 7.58 26.46
CA GLU A 542 -13.64 7.46 27.31
C GLU A 542 -14.32 8.82 27.43
N TRP A 543 -15.65 8.83 27.47
CA TRP A 543 -16.44 10.03 27.72
C TRP A 543 -17.66 9.72 28.61
N MET A 544 -18.24 10.75 29.19
CA MET A 544 -19.47 10.64 29.97
C MET A 544 -20.66 10.98 29.09
N GLU A 545 -21.67 10.11 29.07
CA GLU A 545 -22.96 10.34 28.39
C GLU A 545 -24.09 9.94 29.31
N ASP A 546 -24.99 10.86 29.60
CA ASP A 546 -26.13 10.68 30.52
C ASP A 546 -25.73 10.13 31.92
N GLY A 547 -24.53 10.45 32.40
CA GLY A 547 -24.00 9.98 33.67
C GLY A 547 -23.36 8.59 33.65
N GLU A 548 -23.29 7.96 32.46
CA GLU A 548 -22.60 6.68 32.26
C GLU A 548 -21.27 6.89 31.52
N LEU A 549 -20.25 6.13 31.93
CA LEU A 549 -18.97 6.12 31.25
C LEU A 549 -19.06 5.30 29.96
N GLN A 550 -18.78 5.95 28.84
CA GLN A 550 -18.71 5.33 27.50
C GLN A 550 -17.26 5.18 27.09
N GLU A 551 -16.95 4.16 26.32
CA GLU A 551 -15.63 3.96 25.70
C GLU A 551 -15.77 3.92 24.17
N TRP A 552 -14.93 4.70 23.49
CA TRP A 552 -14.86 4.68 22.03
C TRP A 552 -14.08 3.43 21.56
N PRO A 553 -14.41 2.87 20.39
CA PRO A 553 -13.64 1.76 19.82
C PRO A 553 -12.14 2.09 19.74
N SER A 554 -11.37 1.47 20.59
CA SER A 554 -9.96 1.72 20.87
C SER A 554 -9.21 0.40 21.05
N MET A 555 -7.89 0.42 21.22
CA MET A 555 -7.12 -0.79 21.50
C MET A 555 -7.61 -1.50 22.77
N THR A 556 -7.90 -0.76 23.83
CA THR A 556 -8.41 -1.33 25.09
C THR A 556 -9.72 -2.09 24.88
N MET A 557 -10.65 -1.53 24.12
CA MET A 557 -11.90 -2.18 23.77
C MET A 557 -11.69 -3.44 22.93
N ILE A 558 -10.80 -3.39 21.91
CA ILE A 558 -10.55 -4.51 21.01
C ILE A 558 -9.89 -5.68 21.76
N TYR A 559 -8.86 -5.40 22.55
CA TYR A 559 -8.17 -6.43 23.33
C TYR A 559 -9.04 -6.99 24.45
N GLY A 560 -9.88 -6.14 25.07
CA GLY A 560 -10.83 -6.55 26.13
C GLY A 560 -12.08 -7.26 25.63
N ALA A 561 -12.37 -7.23 24.33
CA ALA A 561 -13.54 -7.88 23.74
C ALA A 561 -13.49 -9.41 23.88
N SER A 562 -14.64 -10.07 23.73
CA SER A 562 -14.73 -11.54 23.71
C SER A 562 -13.92 -12.15 22.55
N GLU A 563 -13.68 -13.45 22.61
CA GLU A 563 -12.95 -14.18 21.57
C GLU A 563 -13.70 -14.23 20.24
N SER A 564 -15.02 -13.99 20.25
CA SER A 564 -15.82 -13.85 19.04
C SER A 564 -15.29 -12.72 18.15
N LEU A 565 -14.79 -11.62 18.75
CA LEU A 565 -14.06 -10.57 18.04
C LEU A 565 -12.60 -11.01 17.85
N PHE A 566 -12.34 -11.63 16.70
CA PHE A 566 -11.02 -12.22 16.41
C PHE A 566 -10.05 -11.26 15.71
N GLY A 567 -10.50 -10.08 15.26
CA GLY A 567 -9.65 -9.11 14.61
C GLY A 567 -10.29 -7.76 14.37
N ALA A 568 -9.43 -6.76 14.14
CA ALA A 568 -9.85 -5.39 13.93
C ALA A 568 -8.86 -4.61 13.05
N THR A 569 -9.37 -3.67 12.24
CA THR A 569 -8.58 -2.78 11.40
C THR A 569 -8.85 -1.32 11.70
N LEU A 570 -7.78 -0.56 11.98
CA LEU A 570 -7.83 0.88 12.24
C LEU A 570 -8.28 1.65 11.00
N TRP A 571 -9.09 2.67 11.15
CA TRP A 571 -9.26 3.70 10.17
C TRP A 571 -8.37 4.90 10.52
N HIS A 572 -7.16 5.10 9.94
CA HIS A 572 -6.63 4.49 8.74
C HIS A 572 -5.10 4.31 8.85
N SER A 573 -4.48 3.59 7.89
CA SER A 573 -3.01 3.40 7.84
C SER A 573 -2.25 4.68 7.46
N PHE A 574 -2.71 5.36 6.41
CA PHE A 574 -2.07 6.54 5.81
C PHE A 574 -3.05 7.69 5.67
N ASP A 575 -2.56 8.91 5.68
CA ASP A 575 -3.36 10.05 5.22
C ASP A 575 -3.69 9.85 3.73
N HIS A 576 -4.95 10.12 3.34
CA HIS A 576 -5.40 9.89 1.98
C HIS A 576 -6.35 10.99 1.47
N GLN A 577 -6.49 11.08 0.15
CA GLN A 577 -7.36 12.06 -0.50
C GLN A 577 -8.81 11.58 -0.56
N ARG A 578 -9.75 12.52 -0.50
CA ARG A 578 -11.19 12.22 -0.55
C ARG A 578 -11.88 12.99 -1.66
N GLY A 579 -12.94 12.40 -2.21
CA GLY A 579 -13.73 13.04 -3.25
C GLY A 579 -14.67 14.12 -2.69
N TYR A 580 -15.40 13.83 -1.61
CA TYR A 580 -16.49 14.68 -1.11
C TYR A 580 -16.05 15.79 -0.18
N HIS A 581 -14.87 15.73 0.42
CA HIS A 581 -14.39 16.69 1.40
C HIS A 581 -13.19 17.47 0.88
N PRO A 582 -13.12 18.81 1.09
CA PRO A 582 -12.00 19.61 0.62
C PRO A 582 -10.66 19.26 1.28
N ASP A 583 -10.69 18.72 2.50
CA ASP A 583 -9.49 18.30 3.21
C ASP A 583 -9.24 16.81 3.04
N PRO A 584 -7.97 16.38 2.95
CA PRO A 584 -7.60 14.97 3.05
C PRO A 584 -8.06 14.36 4.38
N PHE A 585 -8.12 13.05 4.44
CA PHE A 585 -8.24 12.35 5.71
C PHE A 585 -6.86 12.29 6.37
N TRP A 586 -6.72 12.91 7.53
CA TRP A 586 -5.46 12.96 8.29
C TRP A 586 -5.42 12.00 9.48
N GLY A 587 -6.25 10.97 9.47
CA GLY A 587 -6.30 9.94 10.53
C GLY A 587 -5.28 8.81 10.37
N GLY A 588 -4.36 8.90 9.42
CA GLY A 588 -3.29 7.90 9.25
C GLY A 588 -2.32 7.87 10.42
N ILE A 589 -1.74 6.69 10.69
CA ILE A 589 -0.58 6.57 11.59
C ILE A 589 0.71 7.04 10.91
N MET A 590 0.67 7.19 9.60
CA MET A 590 1.69 7.80 8.77
C MET A 590 1.03 8.83 7.84
N ASP A 591 1.78 9.86 7.44
CA ASP A 591 1.30 10.86 6.50
C ASP A 591 1.22 10.32 5.05
N ALA A 592 0.80 11.17 4.09
CA ALA A 592 0.65 10.79 2.69
C ALA A 592 1.98 10.38 2.00
N TYR A 593 3.13 10.79 2.53
CA TYR A 593 4.46 10.34 2.10
C TYR A 593 4.95 9.10 2.87
N ARG A 594 4.10 8.49 3.71
CA ARG A 594 4.44 7.35 4.58
C ARG A 594 5.48 7.70 5.65
N GLN A 595 5.58 8.97 6.06
CA GLN A 595 6.42 9.37 7.18
C GLN A 595 5.65 9.22 8.51
N PRO A 596 6.27 8.65 9.56
CA PRO A 596 5.56 8.27 10.79
C PRO A 596 5.04 9.48 11.57
N LYS A 597 3.85 9.33 12.14
CA LYS A 597 3.29 10.15 13.23
C LYS A 597 3.57 9.49 14.58
N PHE A 598 3.18 10.11 15.70
CA PHE A 598 3.41 9.49 17.01
C PHE A 598 2.60 8.22 17.22
N SER A 599 1.42 8.13 16.63
CA SER A 599 0.61 6.90 16.65
C SER A 599 1.29 5.70 16.00
N TYR A 600 2.18 5.87 15.04
CA TYR A 600 3.04 4.81 14.50
C TYR A 600 3.82 4.09 15.62
N TYR A 601 4.40 4.86 16.55
CA TYR A 601 5.22 4.30 17.64
C TYR A 601 4.36 3.64 18.73
N LEU A 602 3.10 4.07 18.90
CA LEU A 602 2.14 3.36 19.73
C LEU A 602 1.92 1.94 19.21
N PHE A 603 1.64 1.78 17.89
CA PHE A 603 1.48 0.45 17.29
C PHE A 603 2.77 -0.36 17.38
N LYS A 604 3.93 0.25 17.12
CA LYS A 604 5.23 -0.40 17.22
C LYS A 604 5.50 -0.94 18.64
N SER A 605 4.94 -0.33 19.69
CA SER A 605 5.08 -0.82 21.07
C SER A 605 4.43 -2.18 21.32
N LEU A 606 3.56 -2.63 20.44
CA LEU A 606 2.92 -3.95 20.50
C LEU A 606 3.74 -5.04 19.78
N LEU A 607 4.78 -4.66 19.03
CA LEU A 607 5.67 -5.62 18.37
C LEU A 607 6.46 -6.41 19.41
N PRO A 608 6.53 -7.74 19.31
CA PRO A 608 7.36 -8.53 20.22
C PRO A 608 8.85 -8.22 20.03
N THR A 609 9.68 -8.51 21.01
CA THR A 609 11.14 -8.33 20.97
C THR A 609 11.88 -9.51 20.36
N SER A 610 11.18 -10.57 19.93
CA SER A 610 11.70 -11.77 19.26
C SER A 610 10.59 -12.54 18.57
N GLY A 611 10.94 -13.57 17.78
CA GLY A 611 9.97 -14.48 17.16
C GLY A 611 9.44 -14.00 15.79
N LEU A 612 10.13 -13.07 15.12
CA LEU A 612 9.82 -12.60 13.78
C LEU A 612 10.99 -12.80 12.80
N GLU A 613 11.93 -13.69 13.11
CA GLU A 613 13.16 -13.92 12.35
C GLU A 613 12.87 -14.46 10.93
N ASP A 614 11.71 -15.07 10.71
CA ASP A 614 11.26 -15.56 9.40
C ASP A 614 10.57 -14.48 8.55
N VAL A 615 10.21 -13.33 9.14
CA VAL A 615 9.52 -12.23 8.43
C VAL A 615 10.57 -11.31 7.79
N PRO A 616 10.61 -11.20 6.45
CA PRO A 616 11.63 -10.41 5.78
C PRO A 616 11.60 -8.93 6.21
N HIS A 617 12.77 -8.34 6.41
CA HIS A 617 12.95 -6.91 6.71
C HIS A 617 12.21 -6.39 7.96
N VAL A 618 11.80 -7.26 8.86
CA VAL A 618 11.15 -6.89 10.13
C VAL A 618 12.04 -7.29 11.28
N ASP A 619 12.57 -6.30 11.98
CA ASP A 619 13.42 -6.50 13.14
C ASP A 619 12.59 -6.43 14.42
N ALA A 620 12.50 -7.57 15.14
CA ALA A 620 11.86 -7.68 16.44
C ALA A 620 12.86 -7.29 17.53
N GLU A 621 13.18 -6.00 17.63
CA GLU A 621 14.17 -5.47 18.56
C GLU A 621 13.53 -4.67 19.70
N PRO A 622 14.16 -4.62 20.90
CA PRO A 622 13.75 -3.70 21.94
C PRO A 622 13.79 -2.24 21.43
N PHE A 623 12.71 -1.50 21.66
CA PHE A 623 12.67 -0.10 21.29
C PHE A 623 12.03 0.76 22.40
N VAL A 624 12.41 2.03 22.44
CA VAL A 624 11.80 3.07 23.27
C VAL A 624 11.72 4.36 22.46
N TYR A 625 10.60 5.07 22.58
CA TYR A 625 10.39 6.32 21.82
C TYR A 625 9.74 7.39 22.70
N ILE A 626 10.40 8.53 22.83
CA ILE A 626 9.89 9.71 23.53
C ILE A 626 9.00 10.50 22.56
N ALA A 627 7.70 10.52 22.80
CA ALA A 627 6.72 11.30 22.02
C ALA A 627 6.67 12.75 22.54
N HIS A 628 7.83 13.43 22.52
CA HIS A 628 8.01 14.79 22.98
C HIS A 628 9.22 15.41 22.28
N LEU A 629 9.09 16.61 21.72
CA LEU A 629 10.14 17.21 20.88
C LEU A 629 10.89 18.38 21.57
N MET A 630 10.53 18.69 22.79
CA MET A 630 11.15 19.76 23.58
C MET A 630 11.09 21.13 22.86
N THR A 631 9.94 21.43 22.25
CA THR A 631 9.63 22.76 21.65
C THR A 631 8.90 23.64 22.68
N PRO A 632 8.78 24.94 22.45
CA PRO A 632 7.95 25.82 23.30
C PRO A 632 6.46 25.44 23.34
N PHE A 633 5.99 24.62 22.40
CA PHE A 633 4.58 24.18 22.27
C PHE A 633 4.39 22.75 22.76
N SER A 634 5.45 22.11 23.24
CA SER A 634 5.39 20.74 23.73
C SER A 634 4.51 20.62 24.98
N PRO A 635 3.80 19.48 25.15
CA PRO A 635 3.04 19.18 26.36
C PRO A 635 3.91 19.22 27.62
N LYS A 636 3.30 19.42 28.80
CA LYS A 636 4.01 19.35 30.08
C LYS A 636 4.32 17.91 30.50
N ASP A 637 3.47 17.00 30.09
CA ASP A 637 3.63 15.57 30.31
C ASP A 637 4.40 14.93 29.15
N VAL A 638 5.19 13.94 29.48
CA VAL A 638 6.01 13.19 28.52
C VAL A 638 5.44 11.79 28.37
N VAL A 639 5.05 11.45 27.15
CA VAL A 639 4.58 10.11 26.78
C VAL A 639 5.72 9.35 26.12
N VAL A 640 5.92 8.11 26.55
CA VAL A 640 6.92 7.19 26.00
C VAL A 640 6.23 5.91 25.54
N PHE A 641 6.50 5.50 24.30
CA PHE A 641 6.07 4.23 23.75
C PHE A 641 7.23 3.24 23.75
N THR A 642 6.99 2.00 24.18
CA THR A 642 8.03 0.98 24.25
C THR A 642 7.46 -0.43 24.23
N ASN A 643 8.23 -1.39 23.71
CA ASN A 643 7.98 -2.82 23.87
C ASN A 643 8.84 -3.46 24.97
N CYS A 644 9.64 -2.66 25.71
CA CYS A 644 10.37 -3.08 26.89
C CYS A 644 9.43 -3.17 28.11
N ASP A 645 9.87 -3.78 29.20
CA ASP A 645 9.06 -3.98 30.41
C ASP A 645 8.90 -2.69 31.23
N GLU A 646 9.97 -1.90 31.31
CA GLU A 646 10.03 -0.65 32.06
C GLU A 646 10.73 0.44 31.26
N VAL A 647 10.42 1.67 31.60
CA VAL A 647 11.10 2.88 31.08
C VAL A 647 11.65 3.69 32.23
N LYS A 648 12.94 4.00 32.18
CA LYS A 648 13.57 5.00 33.03
C LYS A 648 13.69 6.30 32.28
N LEU A 649 13.10 7.37 32.77
CA LEU A 649 13.22 8.71 32.17
C LEU A 649 14.20 9.56 33.00
N THR A 650 15.15 10.18 32.29
CA THR A 650 16.05 11.19 32.88
C THR A 650 15.90 12.52 32.13
N MET A 651 16.11 13.60 32.84
CA MET A 651 16.09 14.95 32.30
C MET A 651 17.20 15.78 32.92
N TYR A 652 18.08 16.38 32.12
CA TYR A 652 19.27 17.07 32.58
C TYR A 652 20.19 16.19 33.45
N GLY A 653 20.25 14.89 33.19
CA GLY A 653 21.02 13.93 33.97
C GLY A 653 20.38 13.56 35.32
N GLU A 654 19.22 14.12 35.66
CA GLU A 654 18.47 13.76 36.88
C GLU A 654 17.40 12.74 36.54
N GLU A 655 17.26 11.71 37.34
CA GLU A 655 16.19 10.74 37.20
C GLU A 655 14.83 11.37 37.51
N ILE A 656 13.89 11.26 36.57
CA ILE A 656 12.49 11.63 36.76
C ILE A 656 11.73 10.48 37.43
N GLY A 657 11.99 9.27 36.98
CA GLY A 657 11.43 8.06 37.53
C GLY A 657 11.57 6.84 36.61
N ILE A 658 11.19 5.69 37.17
CA ILE A 658 11.06 4.42 36.44
C ILE A 658 9.59 4.01 36.47
N LYS A 659 9.02 3.63 35.30
CA LYS A 659 7.63 3.19 35.21
C LYS A 659 7.51 1.97 34.30
N LYS A 660 6.55 1.10 34.63
CA LYS A 660 6.22 -0.08 33.80
C LYS A 660 5.43 0.31 32.56
N SER A 661 5.66 -0.44 31.49
CA SER A 661 4.87 -0.39 30.25
C SER A 661 3.71 -1.38 30.24
N THR A 662 3.49 -2.10 31.36
CA THR A 662 2.39 -3.04 31.54
C THR A 662 1.48 -2.55 32.66
N ASP A 663 0.16 -2.74 32.48
CA ASP A 663 -0.84 -2.46 33.51
C ASP A 663 -1.71 -3.71 33.68
N PRO A 664 -1.78 -4.30 34.89
CA PRO A 664 -2.61 -5.50 35.12
C PRO A 664 -4.10 -5.26 34.91
N ASN A 665 -4.55 -4.02 34.90
CA ASN A 665 -5.95 -3.64 34.60
C ASN A 665 -6.20 -3.35 33.13
N SER A 666 -5.17 -3.35 32.30
CA SER A 666 -5.31 -3.15 30.84
C SER A 666 -5.25 -4.49 30.09
N PRO A 667 -6.17 -4.75 29.16
CA PRO A 667 -6.08 -5.93 28.30
C PRO A 667 -5.00 -5.79 27.21
N VAL A 668 -4.48 -4.57 26.98
CA VAL A 668 -3.44 -4.31 25.98
C VAL A 668 -2.08 -4.74 26.52
N PRO A 669 -1.27 -5.48 25.76
CA PRO A 669 0.02 -6.01 26.24
C PRO A 669 1.02 -4.95 26.70
N ARG A 670 0.99 -3.78 26.06
CA ARG A 670 1.84 -2.63 26.39
C ARG A 670 1.01 -1.36 26.45
N VAL A 671 1.19 -0.57 27.50
CA VAL A 671 0.49 0.70 27.68
C VAL A 671 1.44 1.88 27.48
N PRO A 672 0.95 3.03 26.98
CA PRO A 672 1.74 4.26 26.95
C PRO A 672 2.27 4.64 28.35
N VAL A 673 3.56 4.89 28.46
CA VAL A 673 4.18 5.29 29.72
C VAL A 673 4.16 6.81 29.85
N VAL A 674 3.37 7.34 30.78
CA VAL A 674 3.18 8.79 30.96
C VAL A 674 3.93 9.29 32.18
N PHE A 675 4.84 10.25 31.97
CA PHE A 675 5.54 10.96 33.06
C PHE A 675 4.95 12.36 33.19
N THR A 676 4.36 12.66 34.35
CA THR A 676 3.76 13.95 34.67
C THR A 676 4.76 14.89 35.34
N ASP A 677 4.54 16.21 35.22
CA ASP A 677 5.34 17.21 35.94
C ASP A 677 6.87 17.19 35.66
N VAL A 678 7.28 16.63 34.53
CA VAL A 678 8.72 16.44 34.18
C VAL A 678 9.50 17.75 34.27
N PHE A 679 8.87 18.88 33.90
CA PHE A 679 9.49 20.22 33.86
C PHE A 679 9.40 21.01 35.17
N LYS A 680 8.73 20.51 36.22
CA LYS A 680 8.55 21.22 37.51
C LYS A 680 9.87 21.64 38.13
N LYS A 681 10.86 20.75 38.15
CA LYS A 681 12.20 21.02 38.72
C LYS A 681 12.92 22.11 37.92
N ILE A 682 12.71 22.13 36.61
CA ILE A 682 13.31 23.12 35.66
C ILE A 682 12.69 24.49 35.91
N ASP A 683 11.37 24.57 36.01
CA ASP A 683 10.65 25.80 36.33
C ASP A 683 11.06 26.36 37.69
N ALA A 684 11.25 25.54 38.68
CA ALA A 684 11.75 25.96 39.99
C ALA A 684 13.17 26.54 39.93
N ARG A 685 14.07 25.93 39.12
CA ARG A 685 15.42 26.49 38.88
C ARG A 685 15.40 27.82 38.17
N ASN A 686 14.50 28.00 37.18
CA ASN A 686 14.35 29.24 36.42
C ASN A 686 13.79 30.38 37.27
N LYS A 687 12.85 30.11 38.18
CA LYS A 687 12.26 31.10 39.11
C LYS A 687 13.28 31.69 40.09
N ASN A 688 14.34 30.96 40.39
CA ASN A 688 15.40 31.41 41.32
C ASN A 688 16.50 32.24 40.66
N LYS A 689 16.52 32.38 39.34
CA LYS A 689 17.45 33.25 38.62
C LYS A 689 16.85 34.62 38.44
N LYS A 690 17.19 35.58 39.30
CA LYS A 690 16.87 37.00 39.15
C LYS A 690 17.63 37.60 37.99
N GLY A 691 16.90 37.99 36.92
CA GLY A 691 17.38 38.75 35.78
C GLY A 691 17.47 37.92 34.47
N TYR A 692 17.35 38.61 33.35
CA TYR A 692 17.68 38.11 31.99
C TYR A 692 19.20 37.89 31.85
N GLY A 693 19.82 37.19 32.81
CA GLY A 693 21.22 36.79 32.71
C GLY A 693 21.41 35.83 31.56
N LYS A 694 22.57 35.91 30.93
CA LYS A 694 23.01 35.01 29.86
C LYS A 694 22.56 33.59 30.18
N ILE A 695 21.70 33.02 29.33
CA ILE A 695 21.37 31.60 29.37
C ILE A 695 22.69 30.85 29.36
N ASP A 696 22.99 30.12 30.44
CA ASP A 696 24.24 29.36 30.55
C ASP A 696 24.24 28.34 29.39
N GLN A 697 25.19 28.50 28.49
CA GLN A 697 25.29 27.65 27.32
C GLN A 697 25.46 26.19 27.70
N LYS A 698 26.16 25.90 28.79
CA LYS A 698 26.30 24.56 29.36
C LYS A 698 24.96 24.00 29.80
N TRP A 699 24.04 24.84 30.29
CA TRP A 699 22.72 24.41 30.70
C TRP A 699 21.84 24.05 29.48
N VAL A 700 21.93 24.81 28.39
CA VAL A 700 21.23 24.48 27.14
C VAL A 700 21.80 23.20 26.51
N GLU A 701 23.12 23.04 26.51
CA GLU A 701 23.80 21.83 26.01
C GLU A 701 23.49 20.58 26.86
N GLY A 702 23.21 20.77 28.14
CA GLY A 702 22.76 19.70 29.06
C GLY A 702 21.27 19.40 29.02
N ALA A 703 20.49 20.11 28.22
CA ALA A 703 19.05 19.92 28.09
C ALA A 703 18.70 18.64 27.29
N VAL A 704 19.09 17.49 27.82
CA VAL A 704 18.78 16.18 27.21
C VAL A 704 17.72 15.48 28.05
N MET A 705 16.67 15.04 27.36
CA MET A 705 15.68 14.09 27.86
C MET A 705 16.06 12.71 27.32
N LYS A 706 16.26 11.74 28.17
CA LYS A 706 16.67 10.38 27.80
C LYS A 706 15.71 9.37 28.39
N ALA A 707 15.19 8.49 27.55
CA ALA A 707 14.43 7.31 27.98
C ALA A 707 15.29 6.07 27.74
N GLU A 708 15.40 5.23 28.75
CA GLU A 708 16.08 3.93 28.73
C GLU A 708 15.01 2.85 28.84
N GLY A 709 14.96 1.94 27.85
CA GLY A 709 14.09 0.77 27.87
C GLY A 709 14.77 -0.38 28.59
N ILE A 710 14.06 -1.00 29.54
CA ILE A 710 14.57 -2.01 30.45
C ILE A 710 13.80 -3.32 30.24
N ILE A 711 14.53 -4.43 30.07
CA ILE A 711 14.00 -5.81 30.05
C ILE A 711 14.80 -6.61 31.09
N ASP A 712 14.13 -7.37 31.94
CA ASP A 712 14.74 -8.19 33.00
C ASP A 712 15.73 -7.42 33.91
N GLY A 713 15.47 -6.12 34.11
CA GLY A 713 16.30 -5.24 34.95
C GLY A 713 17.51 -4.63 34.23
N GLU A 714 17.78 -4.99 32.95
CA GLU A 714 18.91 -4.49 32.18
C GLU A 714 18.44 -3.46 31.15
N VAL A 715 19.22 -2.39 30.95
CA VAL A 715 18.98 -1.39 29.92
C VAL A 715 19.37 -1.98 28.56
N VAL A 716 18.38 -2.16 27.67
CA VAL A 716 18.57 -2.80 26.35
C VAL A 716 18.50 -1.83 25.18
N THR A 717 17.90 -0.66 25.39
CA THR A 717 17.75 0.37 24.34
C THR A 717 17.60 1.75 24.94
N GLU A 718 17.87 2.80 24.15
CA GLU A 718 17.70 4.18 24.60
C GLU A 718 17.21 5.10 23.48
N HIS A 719 16.54 6.17 23.87
CA HIS A 719 16.15 7.25 22.98
C HIS A 719 16.33 8.61 23.68
N SER A 720 16.90 9.57 22.96
CA SER A 720 17.17 10.89 23.50
C SER A 720 16.52 12.01 22.68
N ARG A 721 16.11 13.06 23.37
CA ARG A 721 15.59 14.29 22.80
C ARG A 721 16.28 15.50 23.42
N TRP A 722 16.46 16.54 22.61
CA TRP A 722 16.96 17.84 23.04
C TRP A 722 16.33 18.96 22.22
N PRO A 723 16.24 20.21 22.73
CA PRO A 723 15.74 21.34 21.98
C PRO A 723 16.63 21.62 20.77
N ALA A 724 16.03 21.84 19.62
CA ALA A 724 16.80 22.15 18.41
C ALA A 724 17.52 23.50 18.54
N GLY A 725 18.86 23.47 18.37
CA GLY A 725 19.74 24.63 18.48
C GLY A 725 19.65 25.57 17.27
N ARG A 726 20.44 26.68 17.31
CA ARG A 726 20.44 27.72 16.27
C ARG A 726 21.11 27.27 14.98
N LYS A 727 22.27 26.61 15.09
CA LYS A 727 23.00 26.11 13.91
C LYS A 727 22.14 25.09 13.18
N ARG A 728 22.15 25.12 11.87
CA ARG A 728 21.29 24.27 11.05
C ARG A 728 22.05 23.70 9.85
N ARG A 729 21.65 22.52 9.43
CA ARG A 729 22.09 21.86 8.22
C ARG A 729 20.96 21.00 7.66
N LEU A 730 21.01 20.68 6.38
CA LEU A 730 20.17 19.63 5.82
C LEU A 730 20.77 18.24 6.12
N LEU A 731 19.89 17.29 6.37
CA LEU A 731 20.18 15.86 6.43
C LEU A 731 19.23 15.17 5.45
N LEU A 732 19.78 14.40 4.51
CA LEU A 732 18.97 13.61 3.58
C LEU A 732 18.96 12.15 4.01
N LYS A 733 17.81 11.49 3.77
CA LYS A 733 17.60 10.07 3.97
C LYS A 733 16.89 9.49 2.77
N VAL A 734 17.39 8.39 2.23
CA VAL A 734 16.63 7.54 1.30
C VAL A 734 15.69 6.66 2.13
N ASP A 735 14.40 6.70 1.80
CA ASP A 735 13.35 5.90 2.46
C ASP A 735 12.94 4.75 1.53
N ASP A 736 13.88 3.84 1.29
CA ASP A 736 13.70 2.64 0.45
C ASP A 736 13.36 1.38 1.27
N MET A 737 13.42 1.46 2.60
CA MET A 737 13.17 0.33 3.51
C MET A 737 14.10 -0.87 3.26
N GLY A 738 15.26 -0.68 2.64
CA GLY A 738 16.18 -1.74 2.23
C GLY A 738 15.75 -2.47 0.95
N ILE A 739 14.74 -1.98 0.24
CA ILE A 739 14.29 -2.51 -1.05
C ILE A 739 15.00 -1.76 -2.16
N THR A 740 15.83 -2.46 -2.91
CA THR A 740 16.63 -1.84 -3.97
C THR A 740 15.75 -1.36 -5.12
N PRO A 741 15.84 -0.09 -5.54
CA PRO A 741 15.07 0.43 -6.66
C PRO A 741 15.46 -0.25 -7.99
N GLN A 742 14.46 -0.49 -8.84
CA GLN A 742 14.63 -1.08 -10.17
C GLN A 742 14.72 0.01 -11.25
N ALA A 743 15.61 -0.19 -12.21
CA ALA A 743 15.75 0.66 -13.39
C ALA A 743 14.78 0.22 -14.50
N ASP A 744 13.48 0.33 -14.24
CA ASP A 744 12.41 -0.07 -15.13
C ASP A 744 11.67 1.12 -15.78
N GLY A 745 12.13 2.35 -15.49
CA GLY A 745 11.51 3.58 -15.93
C GLY A 745 10.27 3.99 -15.15
N SER A 746 9.92 3.26 -14.09
CA SER A 746 8.67 3.43 -13.32
C SER A 746 8.88 3.50 -11.82
N ASP A 747 9.87 2.77 -11.28
CA ASP A 747 10.09 2.67 -9.83
C ASP A 747 10.39 4.02 -9.21
N ILE A 748 9.84 4.25 -8.02
CA ILE A 748 9.93 5.53 -7.31
C ILE A 748 10.62 5.32 -5.97
N THR A 749 11.65 6.13 -5.73
CA THR A 749 12.37 6.21 -4.46
C THR A 749 12.00 7.50 -3.74
N THR A 750 11.63 7.38 -2.46
CA THR A 750 11.34 8.53 -1.59
C THR A 750 12.63 9.03 -0.95
N VAL A 751 12.94 10.33 -1.08
CA VAL A 751 14.05 10.99 -0.42
C VAL A 751 13.53 12.07 0.50
N VAL A 752 13.85 11.96 1.80
CA VAL A 752 13.39 12.90 2.83
C VAL A 752 14.53 13.82 3.23
N ALA A 753 14.30 15.12 3.17
CA ALA A 753 15.19 16.15 3.65
C ALA A 753 14.71 16.67 5.02
N TYR A 754 15.57 16.60 6.01
CA TYR A 754 15.34 17.16 7.34
C TYR A 754 16.19 18.39 7.55
N LEU A 755 15.57 19.48 8.01
CA LEU A 755 16.34 20.61 8.51
C LEU A 755 16.68 20.34 9.99
N VAL A 756 17.95 20.15 10.30
CA VAL A 756 18.42 19.76 11.63
C VAL A 756 19.40 20.78 12.21
N ASP A 757 19.60 20.77 13.51
CA ASP A 757 20.69 21.50 14.17
C ASP A 757 22.03 20.77 14.05
N ALA A 758 23.08 21.30 14.70
CA ALA A 758 24.38 20.68 14.67
C ALA A 758 24.43 19.29 15.32
N GLY A 759 23.54 19.03 16.29
CA GLY A 759 23.39 17.76 16.99
C GLY A 759 22.51 16.74 16.27
N GLY A 760 21.77 17.17 15.23
CA GLY A 760 20.82 16.32 14.50
C GLY A 760 19.35 16.47 14.92
N ALA A 761 19.02 17.33 15.90
CA ALA A 761 17.63 17.59 16.27
C ALA A 761 16.91 18.32 15.14
N ILE A 762 15.77 17.79 14.70
CA ILE A 762 14.97 18.35 13.61
C ILE A 762 14.32 19.66 14.06
N LYS A 763 14.43 20.68 13.23
CA LYS A 763 13.87 22.00 13.46
C LYS A 763 12.39 22.03 13.05
N ARG A 764 11.54 21.43 13.87
CA ARG A 764 10.12 21.19 13.57
C ARG A 764 9.29 22.44 13.26
N LEU A 765 9.69 23.60 13.74
CA LEU A 765 8.98 24.87 13.53
C LEU A 765 9.53 25.68 12.35
N SER A 766 10.46 25.11 11.57
CA SER A 766 10.98 25.77 10.37
C SER A 766 10.01 25.69 9.20
N ASP A 767 9.93 26.77 8.43
CA ASP A 767 9.00 26.96 7.32
C ASP A 767 9.71 27.37 6.02
N GLU A 768 11.03 27.16 5.96
CA GLU A 768 11.82 27.44 4.77
C GLU A 768 11.39 26.53 3.60
N TYR A 769 11.74 26.96 2.38
CA TYR A 769 11.56 26.15 1.18
C TYR A 769 12.82 25.36 0.85
N VAL A 770 12.65 24.13 0.42
CA VAL A 770 13.71 23.23 -0.04
C VAL A 770 13.48 22.89 -1.50
N ARG A 771 14.48 23.12 -2.33
CA ARG A 771 14.51 22.70 -3.73
C ARG A 771 15.29 21.40 -3.84
N PHE A 772 14.73 20.46 -4.61
CA PHE A 772 15.41 19.22 -4.97
C PHE A 772 15.84 19.24 -6.43
N THR A 773 17.00 18.64 -6.71
CA THR A 773 17.49 18.32 -8.03
C THR A 773 18.04 16.89 -8.06
N VAL A 774 17.98 16.25 -9.23
CA VAL A 774 18.44 14.87 -9.43
C VAL A 774 19.40 14.83 -10.58
N GLU A 775 20.49 14.06 -10.41
CA GLU A 775 21.51 13.79 -11.43
C GLU A 775 21.67 12.26 -11.57
N GLY A 776 22.04 11.79 -12.76
CA GLY A 776 22.28 10.36 -13.05
C GLY A 776 21.01 9.63 -13.51
N GLU A 777 20.88 8.34 -13.13
CA GLU A 777 19.85 7.43 -13.64
C GLU A 777 18.50 7.56 -12.91
N GLY A 778 18.00 8.79 -12.83
CA GLY A 778 16.69 9.12 -12.25
C GLY A 778 16.20 10.50 -12.61
N GLU A 779 14.91 10.71 -12.43
CA GLU A 779 14.27 12.02 -12.63
C GLU A 779 13.39 12.40 -11.43
N LEU A 780 13.33 13.70 -11.16
CA LEU A 780 12.46 14.22 -10.10
C LEU A 780 11.01 14.25 -10.60
N ILE A 781 10.11 13.60 -9.89
CA ILE A 781 8.68 13.69 -10.21
C ILE A 781 8.23 15.14 -10.06
N GLY A 782 7.65 15.69 -11.12
CA GLY A 782 7.22 17.08 -11.21
C GLY A 782 8.32 18.06 -11.64
N GLY A 783 9.59 17.64 -11.74
CA GLY A 783 10.69 18.49 -12.18
C GLY A 783 11.17 19.50 -11.12
N VAL A 784 11.98 20.47 -11.51
CA VAL A 784 12.69 21.36 -10.57
C VAL A 784 11.87 22.59 -10.15
N ASN A 785 10.99 23.09 -11.01
CA ASN A 785 10.21 24.32 -10.75
C ASN A 785 8.74 24.11 -11.13
N ASN A 786 7.93 23.75 -10.14
CA ASN A 786 6.48 23.58 -10.28
C ASN A 786 5.80 23.71 -8.91
N GLU A 787 4.53 23.31 -8.81
CA GLU A 787 3.75 23.43 -7.57
C GLU A 787 4.22 22.54 -6.41
N ILE A 788 5.01 21.48 -6.70
CA ILE A 788 5.50 20.53 -5.69
C ILE A 788 7.01 20.66 -5.41
N ASN A 789 7.73 21.46 -6.17
CA ASN A 789 9.17 21.72 -5.97
C ASN A 789 9.55 23.13 -6.48
N PRO A 790 10.05 24.04 -5.64
CA PRO A 790 10.52 23.84 -4.27
C PRO A 790 9.37 23.60 -3.28
N GLN A 791 9.62 22.76 -2.29
CA GLN A 791 8.65 22.36 -1.27
C GLN A 791 8.88 23.12 0.03
N LYS A 792 7.80 23.63 0.62
CA LYS A 792 7.84 24.19 1.98
C LYS A 792 8.07 23.06 2.99
N LEU A 793 8.95 23.30 3.97
CA LEU A 793 9.12 22.38 5.09
C LEU A 793 7.81 22.22 5.86
N LEU A 794 7.33 21.01 5.99
CA LEU A 794 6.22 20.64 6.84
C LEU A 794 6.75 19.84 8.03
N TRP A 795 6.63 20.40 9.23
CA TRP A 795 7.17 19.73 10.43
C TRP A 795 8.68 19.49 10.38
N GLY A 796 9.42 20.42 9.72
CA GLY A 796 10.87 20.34 9.53
C GLY A 796 11.34 19.35 8.49
N GLU A 797 10.44 18.84 7.64
CA GLU A 797 10.67 17.85 6.61
C GLU A 797 10.19 18.32 5.24
N ALA A 798 10.89 17.92 4.19
CA ALA A 798 10.45 18.01 2.80
C ALA A 798 10.75 16.68 2.10
N VAL A 799 9.93 16.29 1.13
CA VAL A 799 10.00 14.96 0.51
C VAL A 799 10.07 15.08 -1.01
N ALA A 800 11.07 14.44 -1.61
CA ALA A 800 11.16 14.28 -3.05
C ALA A 800 10.83 12.85 -3.46
N LEU A 801 10.12 12.71 -4.57
CA LEU A 801 9.86 11.45 -5.24
C LEU A 801 10.76 11.38 -6.48
N VAL A 802 11.64 10.38 -6.53
CA VAL A 802 12.61 10.19 -7.60
C VAL A 802 12.26 8.94 -8.37
N LYS A 803 11.90 9.11 -9.63
CA LYS A 803 11.58 8.04 -10.57
C LYS A 803 12.84 7.52 -11.23
N SER A 804 13.02 6.21 -11.31
CA SER A 804 14.18 5.59 -11.97
C SER A 804 14.13 5.77 -13.49
N SER A 805 15.32 5.81 -14.12
CA SER A 805 15.45 5.61 -15.57
C SER A 805 15.34 4.13 -15.95
N THR A 806 15.48 3.81 -17.23
CA THR A 806 15.56 2.42 -17.74
C THR A 806 16.97 1.84 -17.68
N ASN A 807 17.97 2.63 -17.29
CA ASN A 807 19.36 2.21 -17.16
C ASN A 807 19.72 1.99 -15.68
N PRO A 808 20.26 0.83 -15.31
CA PRO A 808 20.79 0.63 -13.97
C PRO A 808 21.98 1.56 -13.71
N GLY A 809 22.01 2.19 -12.55
CA GLY A 809 23.10 3.10 -12.26
C GLY A 809 22.91 3.93 -11.00
N LYS A 810 23.76 4.94 -10.89
CA LYS A 810 23.79 5.85 -9.75
C LYS A 810 22.78 6.97 -9.93
N VAL A 811 22.04 7.26 -8.87
CA VAL A 811 21.17 8.42 -8.72
C VAL A 811 21.72 9.30 -7.61
N LYS A 812 21.90 10.57 -7.89
CA LYS A 812 22.34 11.57 -6.93
C LYS A 812 21.24 12.59 -6.73
N VAL A 813 20.80 12.76 -5.48
CA VAL A 813 19.80 13.75 -5.10
C VAL A 813 20.46 14.85 -4.29
N ARG A 814 20.23 16.09 -4.70
CA ARG A 814 20.65 17.31 -4.00
C ARG A 814 19.41 18.05 -3.49
N ALA A 815 19.45 18.46 -2.24
CA ALA A 815 18.46 19.34 -1.64
C ALA A 815 19.12 20.64 -1.22
N GLU A 816 18.46 21.78 -1.46
CA GLU A 816 18.96 23.11 -1.18
C GLU A 816 17.91 23.97 -0.48
N VAL A 817 18.27 24.65 0.61
CA VAL A 817 17.38 25.60 1.29
C VAL A 817 17.37 26.91 0.54
N LEU A 818 16.20 27.39 0.14
CA LEU A 818 16.00 28.66 -0.56
C LEU A 818 15.91 29.83 0.42
N LYS A 819 16.97 30.07 1.16
CA LYS A 819 17.07 31.22 2.08
C LYS A 819 18.52 31.62 2.26
N ASP A 820 18.79 32.85 1.93
CA ASP A 820 20.12 33.43 2.10
C ASP A 820 20.41 33.79 3.57
N GLY A 821 21.66 33.67 3.96
CA GLY A 821 22.12 34.07 5.28
C GLY A 821 23.43 33.39 5.68
N ILE A 822 24.24 34.05 6.49
CA ILE A 822 25.58 33.61 6.91
C ILE A 822 25.58 32.23 7.59
N ASN A 823 24.46 31.85 8.22
CA ASN A 823 24.28 30.57 8.89
C ASN A 823 23.25 29.66 8.20
N ALA A 824 22.87 29.96 6.93
CA ALA A 824 21.97 29.08 6.20
C ALA A 824 22.75 27.87 5.69
N PRO A 825 22.23 26.66 5.83
CA PRO A 825 22.79 25.51 5.12
C PRO A 825 22.58 25.75 3.64
N SER A 826 23.63 25.60 2.84
CA SER A 826 23.49 25.74 1.41
C SER A 826 22.77 24.54 0.80
N PHE A 827 23.28 23.34 1.03
CA PHE A 827 22.73 22.12 0.45
C PHE A 827 23.20 20.86 1.20
N ALA A 828 22.57 19.74 0.86
CA ALA A 828 23.03 18.38 1.16
C ALA A 828 22.79 17.47 -0.05
N GLU A 829 23.59 16.42 -0.16
CA GLU A 829 23.52 15.44 -1.25
C GLU A 829 23.45 14.03 -0.67
N ILE A 830 22.75 13.13 -1.38
CA ILE A 830 22.71 11.70 -1.09
C ILE A 830 22.71 10.93 -2.39
N GLU A 831 23.34 9.75 -2.38
CA GLU A 831 23.40 8.88 -3.54
C GLU A 831 22.82 7.51 -3.21
N PHE A 832 22.17 6.89 -4.19
CA PHE A 832 21.76 5.50 -4.18
C PHE A 832 21.91 4.90 -5.57
N ASN A 833 21.79 3.56 -5.68
CA ASN A 833 21.90 2.87 -6.96
C ASN A 833 20.59 2.17 -7.30
N THR A 834 20.30 2.10 -8.60
CA THR A 834 19.24 1.26 -9.15
C THR A 834 19.84 -0.01 -9.75
N VAL A 835 19.08 -1.09 -9.79
CA VAL A 835 19.47 -2.38 -10.40
C VAL A 835 18.62 -2.68 -11.62
N GLY A 836 19.09 -3.53 -12.51
CA GLY A 836 18.31 -3.95 -13.68
C GLY A 836 16.98 -4.62 -13.29
N PRO A 837 15.91 -4.41 -14.08
CA PRO A 837 14.62 -5.00 -13.81
C PRO A 837 14.64 -6.54 -14.02
N LYS A 838 13.74 -7.25 -13.37
CA LYS A 838 13.57 -8.70 -13.49
C LYS A 838 13.05 -9.13 -14.86
N HIS A 839 12.20 -8.31 -15.45
CA HIS A 839 11.57 -8.58 -16.73
C HIS A 839 12.22 -7.75 -17.84
N GLN A 840 12.24 -8.29 -19.05
CA GLN A 840 12.66 -7.53 -20.21
C GLN A 840 11.72 -6.33 -20.39
N LEU A 841 12.31 -5.16 -20.67
CA LEU A 841 11.55 -3.96 -21.03
C LEU A 841 11.30 -3.96 -22.55
N HIS A 842 10.09 -3.65 -22.96
CA HIS A 842 9.78 -3.34 -24.33
C HIS A 842 9.57 -1.83 -24.47
N TYR A 843 10.52 -1.15 -25.08
CA TYR A 843 10.42 0.28 -25.40
C TYR A 843 11.07 0.59 -26.76
N THR A 844 10.54 1.58 -27.44
CA THR A 844 11.22 2.29 -28.51
C THR A 844 12.20 3.27 -27.85
N GLU A 845 13.41 3.41 -28.36
CA GLU A 845 14.38 4.37 -27.85
C GLU A 845 13.72 5.75 -27.76
N LEU A 846 13.60 6.25 -26.54
CA LEU A 846 13.12 7.60 -26.30
C LEU A 846 14.30 8.56 -26.57
N PRO A 847 14.09 9.68 -27.28
CA PRO A 847 15.12 10.68 -27.39
C PRO A 847 15.47 11.15 -25.97
N GLN A 848 16.76 11.12 -25.63
CA GLN A 848 17.24 11.67 -24.38
C GLN A 848 16.86 13.15 -24.33
N LYS A 849 15.97 13.53 -23.42
CA LYS A 849 15.74 14.93 -23.11
C LYS A 849 16.99 15.43 -22.37
N GLU A 850 17.75 16.28 -23.02
CA GLU A 850 18.67 17.16 -22.31
C GLU A 850 17.85 17.94 -21.27
N GLN A 851 18.11 17.70 -19.99
CA GLN A 851 17.55 18.53 -18.93
C GLN A 851 18.24 19.88 -19.03
N GLU A 852 17.61 20.86 -19.65
CA GLU A 852 18.07 22.23 -19.57
C GLU A 852 18.03 22.68 -18.09
N TYR A 853 19.22 22.76 -17.50
CA TYR A 853 19.40 23.47 -16.24
C TYR A 853 19.16 24.96 -16.52
N ILE A 854 17.99 25.47 -16.22
CA ILE A 854 17.69 26.88 -16.19
C ILE A 854 18.06 27.37 -14.77
N PRO A 855 19.20 28.04 -14.58
CA PRO A 855 19.48 28.62 -13.29
C PRO A 855 18.38 29.63 -12.97
N THR A 856 17.65 29.39 -11.86
CA THR A 856 16.67 30.36 -11.39
C THR A 856 17.40 31.67 -11.07
N PRO A 857 16.98 32.81 -11.61
CA PRO A 857 17.44 34.08 -11.13
C PRO A 857 17.21 34.14 -9.62
N LEU A 858 18.21 34.50 -8.86
CA LEU A 858 18.09 34.89 -7.46
C LEU A 858 16.82 35.76 -7.35
N LEU A 859 16.00 35.54 -6.36
CA LEU A 859 14.72 36.23 -6.11
C LEU A 859 14.82 37.70 -6.50
N VAL A 860 14.46 38.02 -7.73
CA VAL A 860 14.25 39.38 -8.16
C VAL A 860 12.97 39.80 -7.47
N ASN A 861 13.00 40.87 -6.75
CA ASN A 861 11.85 41.47 -6.08
C ASN A 861 10.63 41.34 -6.99
N GLU A 862 9.61 40.64 -6.48
CA GLU A 862 8.33 40.46 -7.17
C GLU A 862 7.85 41.81 -7.68
N SER A 863 7.60 41.97 -8.98
CA SER A 863 7.16 43.23 -9.54
C SER A 863 5.84 43.65 -8.89
N GLU A 864 5.60 44.94 -8.77
CA GLU A 864 4.32 45.43 -8.21
C GLU A 864 3.10 44.92 -8.98
N GLU A 865 3.28 44.56 -10.24
CA GLU A 865 2.28 43.95 -11.12
C GLU A 865 2.00 42.47 -10.76
N MET A 866 3.04 41.70 -10.41
CA MET A 866 2.90 40.31 -9.92
C MET A 866 2.24 40.28 -8.53
N LYS A 867 2.57 41.19 -7.64
CA LYS A 867 1.89 41.31 -6.34
C LYS A 867 0.41 41.60 -6.52
N LYS A 868 0.07 42.47 -7.47
CA LYS A 868 -1.32 42.85 -7.78
C LYS A 868 -2.11 41.68 -8.34
N LEU A 869 -1.55 40.92 -9.30
CA LEU A 869 -2.13 39.71 -9.86
C LEU A 869 -2.32 38.63 -8.80
N ARG A 870 -1.39 38.51 -7.86
CA ARG A 870 -1.51 37.54 -6.76
C ARG A 870 -2.64 37.89 -5.79
N VAL A 871 -2.81 39.16 -5.49
CA VAL A 871 -3.93 39.63 -4.65
C VAL A 871 -5.26 39.45 -5.37
N GLU A 872 -5.33 39.75 -6.67
CA GLU A 872 -6.53 39.52 -7.48
C GLU A 872 -6.88 38.02 -7.56
N LEU A 873 -5.89 37.17 -7.75
CA LEU A 873 -6.08 35.71 -7.76
C LEU A 873 -6.58 35.18 -6.40
N GLN A 874 -6.07 35.71 -5.29
CA GLN A 874 -6.55 35.35 -3.95
C GLN A 874 -7.99 35.77 -3.74
N GLU A 875 -8.36 36.98 -4.21
CA GLU A 875 -9.73 37.48 -4.09
C GLU A 875 -10.71 36.65 -4.93
N VAL A 876 -10.34 36.28 -6.16
CA VAL A 876 -11.14 35.40 -7.02
C VAL A 876 -11.29 34.00 -6.40
N LYS A 877 -10.22 33.42 -5.82
CA LYS A 877 -10.29 32.14 -5.12
C LYS A 877 -11.23 32.20 -3.90
N LYS A 878 -11.20 33.29 -3.14
CA LYS A 878 -12.08 33.51 -2.01
C LYS A 878 -13.55 33.63 -2.44
N GLN A 879 -13.83 34.39 -3.48
CA GLN A 879 -15.20 34.56 -4.05
C GLN A 879 -15.72 33.20 -4.59
N LEU A 880 -14.87 32.38 -5.21
CA LEU A 880 -15.23 31.06 -5.68
C LEU A 880 -15.55 30.12 -4.51
N GLN A 881 -14.80 30.22 -3.43
CA GLN A 881 -15.02 29.42 -2.21
C GLN A 881 -16.34 29.84 -1.51
N GLU A 882 -16.62 31.16 -1.41
CA GLU A 882 -17.88 31.69 -0.89
C GLU A 882 -19.08 31.29 -1.75
N TYR A 883 -18.91 31.28 -3.09
CA TYR A 883 -19.95 30.80 -4.02
C TYR A 883 -20.25 29.31 -3.82
N LYS A 884 -19.20 28.47 -3.70
CA LYS A 884 -19.35 27.04 -3.44
C LYS A 884 -20.01 26.76 -2.09
N LEU A 885 -19.65 27.49 -1.04
CA LEU A 885 -20.28 27.36 0.28
C LEU A 885 -21.78 27.76 0.27
N ASN A 886 -22.14 28.78 -0.49
CA ASN A 886 -23.54 29.20 -0.64
C ASN A 886 -24.37 28.20 -1.48
N GLU A 887 -23.78 27.52 -2.45
CA GLU A 887 -24.44 26.46 -3.21
C GLU A 887 -24.68 25.21 -2.37
N VAL A 888 -23.69 24.82 -1.55
CA VAL A 888 -23.80 23.70 -0.62
C VAL A 888 -24.86 23.96 0.46
N GLY A 889 -24.92 25.20 0.98
CA GLY A 889 -25.98 25.59 1.93
C GLY A 889 -27.39 25.49 1.35
N LYS A 890 -27.58 25.84 0.09
CA LYS A 890 -28.88 25.71 -0.60
C LYS A 890 -29.29 24.25 -0.89
N GLN A 891 -28.34 23.33 -1.06
CA GLN A 891 -28.63 21.90 -1.24
C GLN A 891 -28.97 21.21 0.08
N GLN A 892 -28.47 21.70 1.23
CA GLN A 892 -28.81 21.15 2.55
C GLN A 892 -30.24 21.46 2.97
N ASP A 893 -30.77 22.63 2.62
CA ASP A 893 -32.17 23.01 2.94
C ASP A 893 -33.21 22.18 2.15
N THR A 894 -32.81 21.49 1.07
CA THR A 894 -33.67 20.61 0.28
C THR A 894 -33.69 19.16 0.75
N PHE A 895 -32.88 18.78 1.75
CA PHE A 895 -32.81 17.42 2.32
C PHE A 895 -33.49 17.28 3.71
N ILE A 896 -34.03 18.36 4.26
CA ILE A 896 -34.73 18.36 5.57
C ILE A 896 -36.26 18.36 5.42
N GLU A 897 -36.85 18.44 4.21
CA GLU A 897 -38.25 18.18 3.95
C GLU A 897 -38.56 16.74 3.52
#